data_febeb40593b2db2322b1716872345c8e
#
_entry.id   febeb40593b2db2322b1716872345c8e
#
_cell.length_a   1.000
_cell.length_b   1.000
_cell.length_c   1.000
_cell.angle_alpha   90.00
_cell.angle_beta   90.00
_cell.angle_gamma   90.00
#
_symmetry.space_group_name_H-M   'P 1'
#
loop_
_entity.id
_entity.type
_entity.pdbx_description
1 polymer ?
#
loop_
_entity_poly.entity_id
_entity_poly.type
_entity_poly.pdbx_seq_one_letter_code
_entity_poly.pdbx_strand_id
1 'polypeptide(L)'
;MALEEGFTTWKSNTGESFTCNYCGPRLMQEKQKKRHLRSAAHKRRLAEHTNLQNTPFSCGNEDTRDVNDLQGTPPPSDEMETEFPDFNFAGEVDIESRDTRRDIGLAIDGMIGNSYFEQASRDEQNNDCNSTGIDWNTWMEYEMERIHADLSLDQEEEETFESASDEWYPFKNKMDLVGSLLVGYTQNLVSRTLYDQIRLILNSLCQLKIPAWATVCRSQQRIRDLLGMEIKIRPSVIWGMPCATLSSKVALQQELSNPLVAPFIDFYPEDPQGRNQFKLSQCQKWLDLPIELRPQMCVNNTKHLYIFEPVQTYSNEIVVPLFFYTQNSELCAKCIRPIIQNPFQLIIPGLLHFNDPQFVIIHVKEFSKEYAEIEINGQQLSTLCKDILFEDRDNQLHQIQLPNPWRTKAGGKIEFNCHFLTTSNRAGVLELSEMVIDELNSITTDGCEGYDVSISQPVLITTTVLCFLGDSPMHAEITNTPLPNISLNPCRMCQLSVTAQEEKHSKCYLHDFLQLDQNGEKVSNPLRVWSKTIEDTYELFDVGFYSTLKEHKRLSKSFGVKDRINEKFIESKTNALVQSTVKRLLLEDSTRLFNPFLKLKGFDGCQDTPVEILHVFLLGIVKYLLRDFMNSLSQSNKNILAGYLESFNTTSLNLPALQPKYLTTHAKSLVGKEFKIFLQAAPFILFPFMNEAEQELWLSLSLLSSYVFQTHINNMDDFQENLKKHITIFLHYLIKSNAQWINKPKFHMLTHLAESILRFGPAPLFATEKFESYNGILRNASTHSNRLAPGRDIAIKFSNFHSLKSILSGGVLYDQQTQTTSHASAQVLNIFQNTPSIQKSMGYDASSGQFQKKMPSQVPIPLPKADELPVPPALKTKFPSQKFKQITCLQLDRNEEIRKGHFVLIKSLNDYIGCVKSIWNTGALFVVSVIKMRESVVNPHYKMRQFSKTNETVFVLSNAIITTLNLQHNCFDGECQVKKNKRTKVERQDTSICLNQDCSFNYNANST
;
A
#
# COMPACT_ATOMS: atom_id res chain seq x y z
N MET A 1 -42.45 -26.60 -35.57
CA MET A 1 -41.35 -25.86 -34.91
C MET A 1 -40.04 -26.37 -35.53
N ALA A 2 -39.46 -25.65 -36.44
CA ALA A 2 -38.16 -26.00 -36.99
C ALA A 2 -37.12 -25.50 -35.97
N LEU A 3 -36.45 -26.41 -35.31
CA LEU A 3 -35.23 -26.14 -34.59
C LEU A 3 -34.12 -25.77 -35.63
N GLU A 4 -33.86 -24.49 -35.83
CA GLU A 4 -32.64 -24.10 -36.48
C GLU A 4 -31.48 -24.58 -35.54
N GLU A 5 -30.69 -25.47 -36.03
CA GLU A 5 -29.61 -26.14 -35.25
C GLU A 5 -28.77 -25.10 -34.48
N GLY A 6 -28.77 -25.22 -33.17
CA GLY A 6 -27.88 -24.48 -32.29
C GLY A 6 -28.42 -23.18 -31.67
N PHE A 7 -29.69 -22.85 -31.85
CA PHE A 7 -30.32 -21.70 -31.20
C PHE A 7 -31.67 -22.02 -30.57
N THR A 8 -31.93 -21.47 -29.40
CA THR A 8 -33.23 -21.47 -28.73
C THR A 8 -33.90 -20.12 -29.00
N THR A 9 -35.14 -20.14 -29.50
CA THR A 9 -35.93 -18.96 -29.84
C THR A 9 -36.89 -18.63 -28.70
N TRP A 10 -36.90 -17.39 -28.29
CA TRP A 10 -37.80 -16.85 -27.24
C TRP A 10 -38.76 -15.83 -27.89
N LYS A 11 -40.08 -15.99 -27.66
CA LYS A 11 -41.11 -15.08 -28.14
C LYS A 11 -41.63 -14.20 -27.03
N SER A 12 -41.60 -12.88 -27.22
CA SER A 12 -42.18 -11.89 -26.31
C SER A 12 -43.20 -11.01 -27.10
N ASN A 13 -44.03 -10.27 -26.40
CA ASN A 13 -44.95 -9.31 -27.00
C ASN A 13 -44.28 -8.21 -27.82
N THR A 14 -42.95 -8.09 -27.75
CA THR A 14 -42.16 -7.08 -28.44
C THR A 14 -41.26 -7.66 -29.58
N GLY A 15 -41.33 -8.99 -29.81
CA GLY A 15 -40.56 -9.65 -30.87
C GLY A 15 -39.87 -10.96 -30.45
N GLU A 16 -39.15 -11.54 -31.42
CA GLU A 16 -38.40 -12.77 -31.22
C GLU A 16 -36.93 -12.48 -30.80
N SER A 17 -36.45 -13.21 -29.82
CA SER A 17 -35.05 -13.19 -29.31
C SER A 17 -34.44 -14.59 -29.38
N PHE A 18 -33.14 -14.70 -29.51
CA PHE A 18 -32.42 -15.95 -29.73
C PHE A 18 -31.29 -16.12 -28.68
N THR A 19 -31.10 -17.33 -28.20
CA THR A 19 -29.93 -17.73 -27.41
C THR A 19 -29.15 -18.82 -28.14
N CYS A 20 -27.80 -18.72 -28.13
CA CYS A 20 -26.95 -19.73 -28.73
C CYS A 20 -26.66 -20.87 -27.77
N ASN A 21 -27.00 -22.09 -28.09
CA ASN A 21 -26.83 -23.28 -27.28
C ASN A 21 -25.34 -23.66 -27.04
N TYR A 22 -24.44 -23.14 -27.86
CA TYR A 22 -22.98 -23.43 -27.76
C TYR A 22 -22.22 -22.34 -27.03
N CYS A 23 -22.73 -21.08 -27.01
CA CYS A 23 -21.99 -19.93 -26.50
C CYS A 23 -22.55 -19.34 -25.19
N GLY A 24 -23.70 -19.86 -24.72
CA GLY A 24 -24.33 -19.47 -23.46
C GLY A 24 -25.59 -18.61 -23.61
N PRO A 25 -26.25 -18.26 -22.50
CA PRO A 25 -27.65 -17.81 -22.45
C PRO A 25 -27.90 -16.35 -22.83
N ARG A 26 -27.00 -15.69 -23.55
CA ARG A 26 -27.18 -14.29 -23.96
C ARG A 26 -28.28 -14.16 -24.99
N LEU A 27 -29.33 -13.41 -24.69
CA LEU A 27 -30.41 -13.08 -25.60
C LEU A 27 -29.92 -12.14 -26.70
N MET A 28 -30.25 -12.47 -27.95
CA MET A 28 -29.82 -11.75 -29.15
C MET A 28 -31.04 -11.48 -30.06
N GLN A 29 -31.03 -10.34 -30.71
CA GLN A 29 -32.01 -10.07 -31.79
C GLN A 29 -31.50 -10.67 -33.11
N GLU A 30 -32.37 -10.80 -34.12
CA GLU A 30 -32.09 -11.42 -35.41
C GLU A 30 -30.83 -10.84 -36.10
N LYS A 31 -30.62 -9.54 -36.06
CA LYS A 31 -29.38 -8.90 -36.60
C LYS A 31 -28.13 -9.31 -35.84
N GLN A 32 -28.27 -9.51 -34.54
CA GLN A 32 -27.15 -9.91 -33.68
C GLN A 32 -26.86 -11.41 -33.82
N LYS A 33 -27.89 -12.27 -34.02
CA LYS A 33 -27.75 -13.69 -34.33
C LYS A 33 -26.91 -13.90 -35.60
N LYS A 34 -27.18 -13.18 -36.69
CA LYS A 34 -26.41 -13.26 -37.94
C LYS A 34 -24.94 -12.83 -37.75
N ARG A 35 -24.69 -11.83 -36.92
CA ARG A 35 -23.31 -11.40 -36.59
C ARG A 35 -22.61 -12.39 -35.70
N HIS A 36 -23.32 -12.99 -34.73
CA HIS A 36 -22.79 -13.99 -33.79
C HIS A 36 -22.35 -15.27 -34.52
N LEU A 37 -23.14 -15.78 -35.45
CA LEU A 37 -22.79 -16.95 -36.29
C LEU A 37 -21.49 -16.77 -37.09
N ARG A 38 -21.14 -15.53 -37.45
CA ARG A 38 -19.90 -15.21 -38.16
C ARG A 38 -18.69 -15.03 -37.27
N SER A 39 -18.88 -14.96 -35.93
CA SER A 39 -17.81 -14.69 -34.99
C SER A 39 -16.86 -15.90 -34.85
N ALA A 40 -15.57 -15.63 -34.74
CA ALA A 40 -14.55 -16.66 -34.51
C ALA A 40 -14.81 -17.47 -33.23
N ALA A 41 -15.31 -16.81 -32.18
CA ALA A 41 -15.65 -17.44 -30.91
C ALA A 41 -16.78 -18.48 -31.03
N HIS A 42 -17.84 -18.18 -31.82
CA HIS A 42 -18.92 -19.14 -32.09
C HIS A 42 -18.40 -20.35 -32.89
N LYS A 43 -17.65 -20.09 -33.96
CA LYS A 43 -17.06 -21.16 -34.77
C LYS A 43 -16.15 -22.10 -34.00
N ARG A 44 -15.36 -21.55 -33.08
CA ARG A 44 -14.48 -22.34 -32.19
C ARG A 44 -15.29 -23.24 -31.27
N ARG A 45 -16.30 -22.71 -30.56
CA ARG A 45 -17.12 -23.50 -29.63
C ARG A 45 -17.99 -24.54 -30.35
N LEU A 46 -18.44 -24.24 -31.56
CA LEU A 46 -19.12 -25.20 -32.40
C LEU A 46 -18.21 -26.35 -32.79
N ALA A 47 -16.95 -26.08 -33.19
CA ALA A 47 -15.94 -27.08 -33.48
C ALA A 47 -15.58 -27.94 -32.26
N GLU A 48 -15.42 -27.33 -31.10
CA GLU A 48 -15.18 -28.02 -29.82
C GLU A 48 -16.34 -28.97 -29.49
N HIS A 49 -17.59 -28.54 -29.66
CA HIS A 49 -18.76 -29.38 -29.40
C HIS A 49 -18.92 -30.53 -30.43
N THR A 50 -18.56 -30.29 -31.68
CA THR A 50 -18.60 -31.30 -32.74
C THR A 50 -17.51 -32.38 -32.55
N ASN A 51 -16.32 -31.96 -32.06
CA ASN A 51 -15.23 -32.88 -31.71
C ASN A 51 -15.57 -33.76 -30.50
N LEU A 52 -16.33 -33.25 -29.53
CA LEU A 52 -16.82 -34.03 -28.37
C LEU A 52 -17.88 -35.09 -28.74
N GLN A 53 -18.62 -34.91 -29.83
CA GLN A 53 -19.61 -35.89 -30.31
C GLN A 53 -19.02 -37.00 -31.19
N ASN A 54 -17.81 -36.83 -31.70
CA ASN A 54 -17.17 -37.78 -32.65
C ASN A 54 -16.08 -38.65 -32.05
N THR A 55 -15.95 -38.76 -30.73
CA THR A 55 -15.04 -39.70 -30.07
C THR A 55 -15.79 -40.95 -29.64
N PRO A 56 -15.60 -42.09 -30.32
CA PRO A 56 -16.11 -43.37 -29.78
C PRO A 56 -15.20 -43.83 -28.63
N PHE A 57 -15.80 -44.25 -27.55
CA PHE A 57 -15.12 -45.00 -26.49
C PHE A 57 -14.61 -46.32 -27.08
N SER A 58 -13.28 -46.56 -27.07
CA SER A 58 -12.71 -47.89 -27.09
C SER A 58 -11.39 -47.92 -26.32
N CYS A 59 -11.37 -48.79 -25.30
CA CYS A 59 -10.17 -49.33 -24.67
C CYS A 59 -9.32 -50.10 -25.65
N GLY A 60 -7.98 -50.02 -25.51
CA GLY A 60 -7.07 -51.09 -25.97
C GLY A 60 -5.75 -50.59 -26.56
N ASN A 61 -4.75 -50.81 -25.79
CA ASN A 61 -3.35 -51.22 -26.08
C ASN A 61 -2.68 -50.96 -27.42
N GLU A 62 -1.47 -50.45 -27.26
CA GLU A 62 -0.20 -50.84 -27.89
C GLU A 62 0.14 -50.43 -29.33
N ASP A 63 1.34 -49.92 -29.34
CA ASP A 63 2.43 -50.10 -30.33
C ASP A 63 2.60 -49.15 -31.52
N THR A 64 3.71 -48.47 -31.40
CA THR A 64 4.83 -48.26 -32.36
C THR A 64 4.61 -47.71 -33.79
N ARG A 65 5.58 -46.84 -34.12
CA ARG A 65 6.12 -46.44 -35.46
C ARG A 65 5.36 -45.32 -36.17
N ASP A 66 5.95 -44.42 -36.84
CA ASP A 66 7.30 -44.14 -37.39
C ASP A 66 7.44 -42.66 -37.75
N VAL A 67 8.68 -42.26 -37.76
CA VAL A 67 9.31 -41.05 -38.28
C VAL A 67 8.98 -40.82 -39.76
N ASN A 68 8.77 -39.59 -40.21
CA ASN A 68 9.58 -38.90 -41.19
C ASN A 68 8.99 -37.55 -41.70
N ASP A 69 9.91 -36.65 -41.83
CA ASP A 69 10.06 -35.56 -42.81
C ASP A 69 9.13 -34.33 -42.76
N LEU A 70 9.72 -33.25 -42.38
CA LEU A 70 10.00 -32.14 -43.30
C LEU A 70 11.01 -31.14 -42.71
N GLN A 71 12.08 -30.96 -43.46
CA GLN A 71 13.18 -30.02 -43.25
C GLN A 71 12.73 -28.57 -43.35
N GLY A 72 13.24 -27.73 -42.47
CA GLY A 72 13.26 -26.28 -42.59
C GLY A 72 14.48 -25.73 -41.86
N THR A 73 15.39 -25.15 -42.60
CA THR A 73 16.70 -24.60 -42.23
C THR A 73 16.64 -23.54 -41.17
N PRO A 74 17.60 -23.46 -40.24
CA PRO A 74 17.73 -22.42 -39.25
C PRO A 74 18.42 -21.14 -39.79
N PRO A 75 18.06 -19.95 -39.30
CA PRO A 75 18.84 -18.74 -39.51
C PRO A 75 20.02 -18.64 -38.53
N PRO A 76 21.04 -17.82 -38.82
CA PRO A 76 22.35 -17.87 -38.19
C PRO A 76 22.37 -17.22 -36.79
N SER A 77 23.27 -17.78 -36.00
CA SER A 77 23.66 -17.34 -34.67
C SER A 77 24.22 -15.90 -34.66
N ASP A 78 23.68 -15.04 -33.81
CA ASP A 78 24.37 -13.87 -33.32
C ASP A 78 24.54 -13.96 -31.82
N GLU A 79 25.70 -13.53 -31.41
CA GLU A 79 26.30 -13.70 -30.10
C GLU A 79 25.49 -13.03 -28.98
N MET A 80 25.20 -13.81 -27.93
CA MET A 80 24.58 -13.31 -26.68
C MET A 80 25.66 -12.66 -25.81
N GLU A 81 25.66 -11.34 -25.76
CA GLU A 81 26.21 -10.62 -24.61
C GLU A 81 25.19 -10.67 -23.48
N THR A 82 25.58 -11.29 -22.37
CA THR A 82 24.82 -11.39 -21.16
C THR A 82 24.96 -10.11 -20.34
N GLU A 83 24.08 -9.13 -20.58
CA GLU A 83 23.80 -8.09 -19.59
C GLU A 83 22.60 -8.51 -18.73
N PHE A 84 22.85 -8.70 -17.44
CA PHE A 84 21.79 -8.87 -16.45
C PHE A 84 21.03 -7.56 -16.28
N PRO A 85 19.70 -7.50 -16.47
CA PRO A 85 18.96 -6.27 -16.25
C PRO A 85 18.79 -6.00 -14.76
N ASP A 86 19.04 -4.78 -14.37
CA ASP A 86 18.68 -4.21 -13.07
C ASP A 86 17.18 -4.43 -12.80
N PHE A 87 16.88 -5.15 -11.72
CA PHE A 87 15.52 -5.36 -11.25
C PHE A 87 14.98 -4.08 -10.58
N ASN A 88 14.47 -3.17 -11.39
CA ASN A 88 13.47 -2.23 -10.91
C ASN A 88 12.15 -2.98 -10.66
N PHE A 89 11.47 -2.66 -9.56
CA PHE A 89 10.22 -3.24 -9.09
C PHE A 89 9.00 -2.92 -9.99
N ALA A 90 9.16 -3.06 -11.30
CA ALA A 90 8.11 -2.96 -12.30
C ALA A 90 8.52 -3.82 -13.50
N GLY A 91 8.43 -5.14 -13.34
CA GLY A 91 8.56 -6.05 -14.45
C GLY A 91 7.39 -5.87 -15.42
N GLU A 92 7.65 -5.30 -16.57
CA GLU A 92 6.75 -5.35 -17.73
C GLU A 92 6.66 -6.80 -18.20
N VAL A 93 5.48 -7.40 -18.05
CA VAL A 93 5.11 -8.59 -18.81
C VAL A 93 4.40 -8.09 -20.07
N ASP A 94 5.05 -8.19 -21.20
CA ASP A 94 4.41 -8.04 -22.51
C ASP A 94 3.39 -9.18 -22.67
N ILE A 95 2.13 -8.87 -22.46
CA ILE A 95 1.03 -9.76 -22.79
C ILE A 95 0.40 -9.22 -24.08
N GLU A 96 0.74 -9.83 -25.19
CA GLU A 96 -0.03 -9.69 -26.42
C GLU A 96 -1.41 -10.29 -26.22
N SER A 97 -2.37 -9.49 -25.91
CA SER A 97 -3.75 -9.46 -26.44
C SER A 97 -4.55 -8.37 -25.71
N ARG A 98 -5.07 -7.41 -26.48
CA ARG A 98 -5.90 -6.30 -26.01
C ARG A 98 -7.20 -6.75 -25.32
N ASP A 99 -7.67 -7.96 -25.55
CA ASP A 99 -8.92 -8.47 -24.99
C ASP A 99 -8.71 -9.04 -23.59
N THR A 100 -7.57 -9.69 -23.30
CA THR A 100 -7.28 -10.26 -21.99
C THR A 100 -7.05 -9.17 -20.91
N ARG A 101 -6.49 -8.01 -21.29
CA ARG A 101 -6.34 -6.87 -20.36
C ARG A 101 -7.68 -6.25 -19.95
N ARG A 102 -8.66 -6.28 -20.86
CA ARG A 102 -10.00 -5.74 -20.60
C ARG A 102 -10.81 -6.68 -19.69
N ASP A 103 -10.68 -7.99 -19.90
CA ASP A 103 -11.36 -9.00 -19.08
C ASP A 103 -10.73 -9.15 -17.70
N ILE A 104 -9.41 -9.01 -17.59
CA ILE A 104 -8.70 -8.97 -16.31
C ILE A 104 -8.97 -7.65 -15.57
N GLY A 105 -9.02 -6.52 -16.25
CA GLY A 105 -9.40 -5.23 -15.68
C GLY A 105 -10.82 -5.24 -15.10
N LEU A 106 -11.77 -5.83 -15.84
CA LEU A 106 -13.16 -5.98 -15.41
C LEU A 106 -13.31 -6.99 -14.26
N ALA A 107 -12.50 -8.05 -14.22
CA ALA A 107 -12.50 -9.01 -13.11
C ALA A 107 -11.94 -8.40 -11.83
N ILE A 108 -11.02 -7.44 -11.93
CA ILE A 108 -10.38 -6.77 -10.80
C ILE A 108 -11.19 -5.56 -10.33
N ASP A 109 -11.78 -4.79 -11.22
CA ASP A 109 -12.80 -3.81 -10.88
C ASP A 109 -14.01 -4.49 -10.22
N GLY A 110 -14.31 -5.75 -10.57
CA GLY A 110 -15.28 -6.60 -9.89
C GLY A 110 -14.79 -7.12 -8.52
N MET A 111 -13.49 -7.29 -8.30
CA MET A 111 -12.91 -7.66 -6.99
C MET A 111 -12.80 -6.48 -6.02
N ILE A 112 -12.66 -5.27 -6.52
CA ILE A 112 -12.39 -4.05 -5.73
C ILE A 112 -13.59 -3.09 -5.70
N GLY A 113 -14.55 -3.21 -6.60
CA GLY A 113 -15.63 -2.22 -6.73
C GLY A 113 -16.95 -2.78 -7.23
N ASN A 114 -17.94 -2.35 -6.62
CA ASN A 114 -19.38 -2.18 -6.86
C ASN A 114 -20.07 -2.68 -8.15
N SER A 115 -19.39 -3.05 -9.22
CA SER A 115 -20.04 -3.54 -10.45
C SER A 115 -20.68 -4.92 -10.26
N TYR A 116 -20.20 -5.69 -9.30
CA TYR A 116 -20.75 -7.01 -8.99
C TYR A 116 -22.12 -6.93 -8.29
N PHE A 117 -22.32 -5.91 -7.45
CA PHE A 117 -23.61 -5.70 -6.77
C PHE A 117 -24.70 -5.15 -7.70
N GLU A 118 -24.33 -4.34 -8.70
CA GLU A 118 -25.30 -3.86 -9.69
C GLU A 118 -25.69 -4.94 -10.70
N GLN A 119 -24.79 -5.88 -11.00
CA GLN A 119 -25.07 -6.98 -11.92
C GLN A 119 -25.85 -8.11 -11.24
N ALA A 120 -25.55 -8.46 -10.01
CA ALA A 120 -26.29 -9.43 -9.22
C ALA A 120 -27.76 -8.99 -8.97
N SER A 121 -28.00 -7.68 -8.77
CA SER A 121 -29.35 -7.16 -8.57
C SER A 121 -30.19 -7.10 -9.84
N ARG A 122 -29.60 -7.25 -11.03
CA ARG A 122 -30.32 -7.35 -12.31
C ARG A 122 -30.61 -8.77 -12.75
N ASP A 123 -29.82 -9.74 -12.30
CA ASP A 123 -29.98 -11.16 -12.70
C ASP A 123 -30.92 -11.95 -11.76
N GLU A 124 -31.23 -11.42 -10.57
CA GLU A 124 -32.14 -12.08 -9.61
C GLU A 124 -33.66 -11.97 -9.94
N GLN A 125 -34.04 -11.28 -11.01
CA GLN A 125 -35.46 -11.19 -11.37
C GLN A 125 -36.02 -12.36 -12.21
N ASN A 126 -35.18 -13.33 -12.61
CA ASN A 126 -35.64 -14.52 -13.32
C ASN A 126 -34.72 -15.70 -13.09
N ASN A 127 -34.91 -16.42 -12.01
CA ASN A 127 -34.55 -17.84 -11.97
C ASN A 127 -35.16 -18.55 -10.74
N ASP A 128 -36.34 -19.08 -10.92
CA ASP A 128 -36.72 -20.31 -10.27
C ASP A 128 -35.84 -21.44 -10.84
N CYS A 129 -34.69 -21.65 -10.25
CA CYS A 129 -33.87 -22.82 -10.49
C CYS A 129 -33.56 -23.47 -9.14
N ASN A 130 -34.09 -24.71 -8.99
CA ASN A 130 -33.66 -25.69 -8.01
C ASN A 130 -32.14 -25.58 -7.82
N SER A 131 -31.71 -24.91 -6.78
CA SER A 131 -30.34 -24.97 -6.30
C SER A 131 -30.16 -26.34 -5.72
N THR A 132 -29.51 -27.24 -6.45
CA THR A 132 -28.77 -28.34 -5.81
C THR A 132 -27.75 -27.64 -4.91
N GLY A 133 -28.15 -27.45 -3.64
CA GLY A 133 -27.30 -26.87 -2.63
C GLY A 133 -26.08 -27.76 -2.49
N ILE A 134 -24.96 -27.31 -3.03
CA ILE A 134 -23.67 -27.88 -2.69
C ILE A 134 -23.48 -27.55 -1.21
N ASP A 135 -23.56 -28.56 -0.36
CA ASP A 135 -23.11 -28.42 1.02
C ASP A 135 -21.59 -28.21 0.99
N TRP A 136 -21.21 -26.95 1.19
CA TRP A 136 -19.82 -26.52 1.15
C TRP A 136 -18.97 -27.19 2.24
N ASN A 137 -19.56 -27.64 3.34
CA ASN A 137 -18.84 -28.38 4.37
C ASN A 137 -18.50 -29.77 3.84
N THR A 138 -19.48 -30.49 3.25
CA THR A 138 -19.25 -31.78 2.60
C THR A 138 -18.27 -31.68 1.44
N TRP A 139 -18.32 -30.59 0.65
CA TRP A 139 -17.34 -30.34 -0.42
C TRP A 139 -15.92 -30.05 0.12
N MET A 140 -15.83 -29.28 1.20
CA MET A 140 -14.54 -29.01 1.87
C MET A 140 -13.95 -30.29 2.47
N GLU A 141 -14.78 -31.13 3.10
CA GLU A 141 -14.36 -32.43 3.61
C GLU A 141 -13.88 -33.35 2.47
N TYR A 142 -14.64 -33.42 1.38
CA TYR A 142 -14.22 -34.15 0.17
C TYR A 142 -12.91 -33.62 -0.45
N GLU A 143 -12.71 -32.30 -0.53
CA GLU A 143 -11.48 -31.75 -1.05
C GLU A 143 -10.29 -31.92 -0.08
N MET A 144 -10.56 -31.91 1.22
CA MET A 144 -9.58 -32.29 2.23
C MET A 144 -9.21 -33.78 2.13
N GLU A 145 -10.21 -34.66 1.96
CA GLU A 145 -9.98 -36.09 1.74
C GLU A 145 -9.22 -36.34 0.43
N ARG A 146 -9.50 -35.62 -0.64
CA ARG A 146 -8.77 -35.69 -1.92
C ARG A 146 -7.30 -35.26 -1.77
N ILE A 147 -7.03 -34.20 -1.04
CA ILE A 147 -5.67 -33.75 -0.71
C ILE A 147 -4.96 -34.80 0.16
N HIS A 148 -5.67 -35.39 1.14
CA HIS A 148 -5.14 -36.50 1.95
C HIS A 148 -4.91 -37.75 1.14
N ALA A 149 -5.77 -38.11 0.18
CA ALA A 149 -5.60 -39.24 -0.70
C ALA A 149 -4.41 -39.05 -1.66
N ASP A 150 -4.23 -37.84 -2.25
CA ASP A 150 -3.04 -37.51 -3.05
C ASP A 150 -1.76 -37.54 -2.19
N LEU A 151 -1.86 -37.20 -0.91
CA LEU A 151 -0.75 -37.30 0.04
C LEU A 151 -0.44 -38.75 0.45
N SER A 152 -1.44 -39.64 0.45
CA SER A 152 -1.27 -41.06 0.84
C SER A 152 -0.65 -41.91 -0.28
N LEU A 153 -0.89 -41.57 -1.53
CA LEU A 153 -0.29 -42.28 -2.70
C LEU A 153 1.23 -42.10 -2.77
N ASP A 154 1.79 -41.02 -2.22
CA ASP A 154 3.22 -40.76 -2.20
C ASP A 154 3.93 -41.29 -0.94
N GLN A 155 3.22 -42.00 -0.04
CA GLN A 155 3.83 -42.58 1.17
C GLN A 155 4.79 -43.74 0.87
N GLU A 156 4.65 -44.42 -0.28
CA GLU A 156 5.54 -45.51 -0.68
C GLU A 156 6.94 -45.06 -1.08
N GLU A 157 7.16 -43.80 -1.41
CA GLU A 157 8.51 -43.23 -1.71
C GLU A 157 9.27 -42.75 -0.45
N GLU A 158 8.62 -42.71 0.75
CA GLU A 158 9.23 -42.11 1.96
C GLU A 158 10.17 -43.05 2.73
N GLU A 159 10.11 -44.36 2.52
CA GLU A 159 10.91 -45.35 3.31
C GLU A 159 12.42 -45.34 3.04
N THR A 160 12.92 -44.54 2.07
CA THR A 160 14.35 -44.51 1.69
C THR A 160 15.09 -43.23 2.07
N PHE A 161 14.48 -42.27 2.75
CA PHE A 161 15.15 -41.04 3.17
C PHE A 161 15.76 -41.15 4.57
N GLU A 162 17.08 -40.94 4.62
CA GLU A 162 17.92 -40.89 5.81
C GLU A 162 17.29 -40.02 6.94
N SER A 163 17.58 -40.36 8.20
CA SER A 163 17.14 -39.68 9.40
C SER A 163 17.30 -38.17 9.31
N ALA A 164 16.31 -37.42 9.82
CA ALA A 164 16.37 -35.96 9.90
C ALA A 164 17.67 -35.53 10.58
N SER A 165 18.52 -34.80 9.86
CA SER A 165 19.75 -34.22 10.39
C SER A 165 19.43 -32.87 11.02
N ASP A 166 19.76 -32.66 12.28
CA ASP A 166 19.65 -31.36 12.98
C ASP A 166 20.39 -30.24 12.25
N GLU A 167 21.30 -30.61 11.35
CA GLU A 167 22.10 -29.70 10.54
C GLU A 167 21.23 -28.77 9.64
N TRP A 168 20.04 -29.23 9.21
CA TRP A 168 19.15 -28.49 8.28
C TRP A 168 17.82 -28.06 8.93
N TYR A 169 17.71 -28.14 10.25
CA TYR A 169 16.48 -27.78 10.96
C TYR A 169 15.98 -26.38 10.57
N PRO A 170 14.66 -26.17 10.33
CA PRO A 170 13.53 -27.10 10.47
C PRO A 170 13.24 -27.97 9.21
N PHE A 171 14.10 -27.94 8.19
CA PHE A 171 13.99 -28.81 7.02
C PHE A 171 14.59 -30.19 7.33
N LYS A 172 14.09 -31.23 6.65
CA LYS A 172 14.63 -32.58 6.84
C LYS A 172 16.09 -32.70 6.36
N ASN A 173 16.40 -32.02 5.24
CA ASN A 173 17.73 -31.96 4.64
C ASN A 173 17.85 -30.77 3.67
N LYS A 174 19.05 -30.59 3.07
CA LYS A 174 19.31 -29.50 2.11
C LYS A 174 18.37 -29.50 0.91
N MET A 175 17.98 -30.68 0.40
CA MET A 175 17.11 -30.76 -0.80
C MET A 175 15.66 -30.39 -0.47
N ASP A 176 15.21 -30.63 0.74
CA ASP A 176 13.91 -30.17 1.25
C ASP A 176 13.85 -28.63 1.29
N LEU A 177 14.93 -27.98 1.75
CA LEU A 177 15.06 -26.52 1.67
C LEU A 177 15.06 -26.02 0.22
N VAL A 178 15.81 -26.67 -0.68
CA VAL A 178 15.85 -26.32 -2.11
C VAL A 178 14.47 -26.44 -2.75
N GLY A 179 13.76 -27.54 -2.50
CA GLY A 179 12.38 -27.73 -2.96
C GLY A 179 11.44 -26.66 -2.44
N SER A 180 11.55 -26.34 -1.15
CA SER A 180 10.74 -25.28 -0.51
C SER A 180 11.05 -23.90 -1.09
N LEU A 181 12.29 -23.59 -1.44
CA LEU A 181 12.68 -22.35 -2.13
C LEU A 181 12.13 -22.28 -3.56
N LEU A 182 12.18 -23.40 -4.32
CA LEU A 182 11.65 -23.43 -5.68
C LEU A 182 10.15 -23.13 -5.75
N VAL A 183 9.38 -23.56 -4.76
CA VAL A 183 7.91 -23.43 -4.70
C VAL A 183 7.45 -22.23 -3.87
N GLY A 184 8.27 -21.75 -2.94
CA GLY A 184 7.87 -20.83 -1.88
C GLY A 184 7.77 -19.34 -2.29
N TYR A 185 8.20 -18.94 -3.49
CA TYR A 185 8.15 -17.55 -3.92
C TYR A 185 6.76 -17.15 -4.41
N THR A 186 6.29 -15.99 -3.99
CA THR A 186 5.00 -15.42 -4.43
C THR A 186 5.11 -14.62 -5.72
N GLN A 187 6.30 -14.11 -6.05
CA GLN A 187 6.52 -13.30 -7.25
C GLN A 187 6.66 -14.15 -8.51
N ASN A 188 7.36 -15.29 -8.40
CA ASN A 188 7.62 -16.22 -9.49
C ASN A 188 7.03 -17.59 -9.14
N LEU A 189 5.76 -17.77 -9.45
CA LEU A 189 5.06 -19.00 -9.12
C LEU A 189 5.43 -20.12 -10.10
N VAL A 190 5.88 -21.23 -9.55
CA VAL A 190 6.19 -22.46 -10.28
C VAL A 190 4.95 -23.35 -10.25
N SER A 191 4.45 -23.77 -11.42
CA SER A 191 3.38 -24.77 -11.50
C SER A 191 3.93 -26.15 -11.14
N ARG A 192 3.05 -27.08 -10.70
CA ARG A 192 3.45 -28.46 -10.43
C ARG A 192 4.19 -29.08 -11.62
N THR A 193 3.65 -28.91 -12.83
CA THR A 193 4.27 -29.44 -14.07
C THR A 193 5.68 -28.89 -14.30
N LEU A 194 5.86 -27.57 -14.13
CA LEU A 194 7.17 -26.95 -14.27
C LEU A 194 8.14 -27.42 -13.18
N TYR A 195 7.66 -27.55 -11.94
CA TYR A 195 8.44 -28.09 -10.83
C TYR A 195 8.91 -29.52 -11.15
N ASP A 196 8.02 -30.39 -11.62
CA ASP A 196 8.33 -31.79 -11.94
C ASP A 196 9.34 -31.87 -13.10
N GLN A 197 9.26 -30.97 -14.09
CA GLN A 197 10.27 -30.87 -15.16
C GLN A 197 11.63 -30.43 -14.61
N ILE A 198 11.68 -29.39 -13.75
CA ILE A 198 12.90 -28.93 -13.09
C ILE A 198 13.48 -30.07 -12.23
N ARG A 199 12.64 -30.74 -11.44
CA ARG A 199 13.00 -31.89 -10.61
C ARG A 199 13.63 -32.99 -11.48
N LEU A 200 12.99 -33.36 -12.58
CA LEU A 200 13.50 -34.39 -13.50
C LEU A 200 14.90 -34.04 -14.03
N ILE A 201 15.09 -32.82 -14.50
CA ILE A 201 16.37 -32.32 -15.00
C ILE A 201 17.44 -32.37 -13.91
N LEU A 202 17.15 -31.81 -12.74
CA LEU A 202 18.11 -31.74 -11.65
C LEU A 202 18.45 -33.13 -11.09
N ASN A 203 17.48 -34.04 -10.99
CA ASN A 203 17.71 -35.39 -10.51
C ASN A 203 18.47 -36.25 -11.54
N SER A 204 18.09 -36.15 -12.82
CA SER A 204 18.69 -37.00 -13.86
C SER A 204 20.07 -36.52 -14.31
N LEU A 205 20.26 -35.21 -14.51
CA LEU A 205 21.50 -34.66 -15.06
C LEU A 205 22.48 -34.18 -14.00
N CYS A 206 21.98 -33.60 -12.91
CA CYS A 206 22.80 -33.06 -11.81
C CYS A 206 22.94 -34.03 -10.63
N GLN A 207 22.28 -35.18 -10.67
CA GLN A 207 22.28 -36.22 -9.61
C GLN A 207 21.83 -35.66 -8.24
N LEU A 208 20.98 -34.62 -8.23
CA LEU A 208 20.39 -34.08 -7.04
C LEU A 208 19.13 -34.88 -6.69
N LYS A 209 18.86 -35.07 -5.40
CA LYS A 209 17.66 -35.76 -4.94
C LYS A 209 16.60 -34.72 -4.54
N ILE A 210 16.09 -33.96 -5.51
CA ILE A 210 15.01 -32.97 -5.23
C ILE A 210 13.72 -33.71 -4.90
N PRO A 211 13.03 -33.38 -3.79
CA PRO A 211 11.82 -34.08 -3.34
C PRO A 211 10.67 -33.98 -4.35
N ALA A 212 9.71 -34.88 -4.27
CA ALA A 212 8.45 -34.79 -5.01
C ALA A 212 7.63 -33.56 -4.56
N TRP A 213 6.75 -33.05 -5.42
CA TRP A 213 5.89 -31.90 -5.11
C TRP A 213 5.10 -32.09 -3.81
N ALA A 214 4.51 -33.26 -3.60
CA ALA A 214 3.73 -33.57 -2.41
C ALA A 214 4.61 -33.53 -1.14
N THR A 215 5.85 -34.01 -1.21
CA THR A 215 6.80 -33.94 -0.08
C THR A 215 7.15 -32.52 0.28
N VAL A 216 7.35 -31.64 -0.73
CA VAL A 216 7.56 -30.20 -0.49
C VAL A 216 6.33 -29.55 0.16
N CYS A 217 5.13 -29.86 -0.31
CA CYS A 217 3.88 -29.35 0.30
C CYS A 217 3.74 -29.81 1.76
N ARG A 218 4.09 -31.06 2.09
CA ARG A 218 4.11 -31.56 3.48
C ARG A 218 5.16 -30.85 4.34
N SER A 219 6.32 -30.59 3.80
CA SER A 219 7.37 -29.83 4.48
C SER A 219 6.91 -28.39 4.78
N GLN A 220 6.32 -27.72 3.80
CA GLN A 220 5.75 -26.38 3.98
C GLN A 220 4.62 -26.38 5.00
N GLN A 221 3.75 -27.42 5.02
CA GLN A 221 2.71 -27.55 6.03
C GLN A 221 3.33 -27.66 7.43
N ARG A 222 4.31 -28.56 7.61
CA ARG A 222 5.00 -28.73 8.89
C ARG A 222 5.64 -27.41 9.41
N ILE A 223 6.24 -26.64 8.50
CA ILE A 223 6.83 -25.33 8.86
C ILE A 223 5.75 -24.34 9.26
N ARG A 224 4.61 -24.29 8.56
CA ARG A 224 3.48 -23.45 8.99
C ARG A 224 2.97 -23.82 10.37
N ASP A 225 2.79 -25.13 10.61
CA ASP A 225 2.32 -25.64 11.90
C ASP A 225 3.28 -25.30 13.03
N LEU A 226 4.59 -25.42 12.77
CA LEU A 226 5.66 -25.02 13.69
C LEU A 226 5.61 -23.52 14.05
N LEU A 227 5.22 -22.67 13.10
CA LEU A 227 5.10 -21.23 13.28
C LEU A 227 3.69 -20.76 13.72
N GLY A 228 2.76 -21.70 13.95
CA GLY A 228 1.39 -21.38 14.30
C GLY A 228 0.60 -20.67 13.19
N MET A 229 1.05 -20.77 11.92
CA MET A 229 0.43 -20.09 10.77
C MET A 229 -0.77 -20.85 10.23
N GLU A 230 -1.74 -21.08 11.08
CA GLU A 230 -3.02 -21.72 10.71
C GLU A 230 -3.88 -20.80 9.85
N ILE A 231 -4.55 -21.38 8.85
CA ILE A 231 -5.53 -20.68 8.04
C ILE A 231 -6.91 -20.85 8.70
N LYS A 232 -7.43 -19.76 9.24
CA LYS A 232 -8.76 -19.74 9.84
C LYS A 232 -9.82 -19.61 8.76
N ILE A 233 -10.91 -20.35 8.88
CA ILE A 233 -12.03 -20.33 7.93
C ILE A 233 -13.33 -20.07 8.68
N ARG A 234 -14.10 -19.08 8.22
CA ARG A 234 -15.42 -18.75 8.74
C ARG A 234 -16.39 -18.51 7.58
N PRO A 235 -17.64 -19.01 7.66
CA PRO A 235 -18.63 -18.69 6.64
C PRO A 235 -19.03 -17.20 6.71
N SER A 236 -19.11 -16.55 5.55
CA SER A 236 -19.58 -15.18 5.45
C SER A 236 -21.04 -15.05 5.87
N VAL A 237 -21.40 -13.90 6.44
CA VAL A 237 -22.74 -13.70 7.03
C VAL A 237 -23.85 -13.63 5.98
N ILE A 238 -23.56 -13.09 4.78
CA ILE A 238 -24.54 -12.93 3.70
C ILE A 238 -24.59 -14.18 2.82
N TRP A 239 -23.42 -14.64 2.35
CA TRP A 239 -23.35 -15.69 1.34
C TRP A 239 -23.12 -17.09 1.91
N GLY A 240 -22.79 -17.22 3.21
CA GLY A 240 -22.40 -18.50 3.81
C GLY A 240 -21.14 -19.11 3.20
N MET A 241 -20.33 -18.30 2.48
CA MET A 241 -19.15 -18.76 1.78
C MET A 241 -17.94 -18.85 2.72
N PRO A 242 -17.08 -19.86 2.59
CA PRO A 242 -15.91 -19.98 3.42
C PRO A 242 -14.91 -18.84 3.09
N CYS A 243 -14.64 -17.98 4.07
CA CYS A 243 -13.64 -16.92 4.03
C CYS A 243 -12.39 -17.41 4.74
N ALA A 244 -11.30 -17.53 4.00
CA ALA A 244 -10.00 -17.94 4.53
C ALA A 244 -9.20 -16.71 4.98
N THR A 245 -8.67 -16.74 6.22
CA THR A 245 -7.97 -15.61 6.83
C THR A 245 -6.68 -16.08 7.50
N LEU A 246 -5.59 -15.34 7.33
CA LEU A 246 -4.36 -15.49 8.09
C LEU A 246 -4.43 -14.66 9.37
N SER A 247 -3.76 -15.12 10.42
CA SER A 247 -3.78 -14.48 11.73
C SER A 247 -2.89 -13.22 11.75
N SER A 248 -3.47 -12.10 12.14
CA SER A 248 -2.74 -10.87 12.44
C SER A 248 -1.91 -10.98 13.72
N LYS A 249 -2.35 -11.80 14.71
CA LYS A 249 -1.57 -12.11 15.92
C LYS A 249 -0.25 -12.78 15.57
N VAL A 250 -0.32 -13.84 14.75
CA VAL A 250 0.87 -14.59 14.32
C VAL A 250 1.81 -13.71 13.51
N ALA A 251 1.27 -12.84 12.65
CA ALA A 251 2.08 -11.87 11.90
C ALA A 251 2.88 -10.96 12.86
N LEU A 252 2.25 -10.38 13.88
CA LEU A 252 2.92 -9.55 14.89
C LEU A 252 3.98 -10.34 15.70
N GLN A 253 3.65 -11.55 16.13
CA GLN A 253 4.58 -12.44 16.85
C GLN A 253 5.83 -12.73 16.02
N GLN A 254 5.68 -13.03 14.73
CA GLN A 254 6.79 -13.31 13.82
C GLN A 254 7.68 -12.09 13.55
N GLU A 255 7.08 -10.90 13.42
CA GLU A 255 7.87 -9.68 13.22
C GLU A 255 8.70 -9.33 14.48
N LEU A 256 8.12 -9.55 15.65
CA LEU A 256 8.82 -9.28 16.91
C LEU A 256 9.93 -10.31 17.22
N SER A 257 9.74 -11.56 16.80
CA SER A 257 10.73 -12.62 16.92
C SER A 257 11.82 -12.58 15.85
N ASN A 258 11.71 -11.68 14.86
CA ASN A 258 12.65 -11.59 13.76
C ASN A 258 13.79 -10.60 14.07
N PRO A 259 15.07 -11.04 14.15
CA PRO A 259 16.19 -10.17 14.51
C PRO A 259 16.49 -9.07 13.48
N LEU A 260 15.98 -9.20 12.24
CA LEU A 260 16.12 -8.19 11.20
C LEU A 260 15.02 -7.13 11.24
N VAL A 261 13.97 -7.33 12.02
CA VAL A 261 12.79 -6.45 12.09
C VAL A 261 12.62 -5.85 13.48
N ALA A 262 12.66 -6.66 14.52
CA ALA A 262 12.41 -6.24 15.91
C ALA A 262 13.18 -4.97 16.35
N PRO A 263 14.46 -4.76 15.98
CA PRO A 263 15.21 -3.56 16.36
C PRO A 263 14.65 -2.25 15.76
N PHE A 264 13.78 -2.33 14.74
CA PHE A 264 13.21 -1.19 14.04
C PHE A 264 11.74 -0.96 14.39
N ILE A 265 11.21 -1.68 15.37
CA ILE A 265 9.83 -1.49 15.85
C ILE A 265 9.82 -0.40 16.92
N ASP A 266 9.05 0.67 16.67
CA ASP A 266 8.79 1.72 17.65
C ASP A 266 7.67 1.26 18.60
N PHE A 267 7.91 1.22 19.91
CA PHE A 267 6.94 0.75 20.91
C PHE A 267 6.18 1.86 21.61
N TYR A 268 6.66 3.08 21.52
CA TYR A 268 6.07 4.25 22.16
C TYR A 268 5.77 5.31 21.10
N PRO A 269 4.68 6.07 21.29
CA PRO A 269 4.47 7.29 20.51
C PRO A 269 5.66 8.22 20.63
N GLU A 270 5.99 8.94 19.57
CA GLU A 270 7.00 10.00 19.62
C GLU A 270 6.30 11.34 19.52
N ASP A 271 6.60 12.24 20.46
CA ASP A 271 6.17 13.63 20.40
C ASP A 271 7.22 14.48 19.66
N PRO A 272 7.00 14.84 18.40
CA PRO A 272 7.90 15.66 17.63
C PRO A 272 7.76 17.17 17.97
N GLN A 273 6.82 17.56 18.80
CA GLN A 273 6.49 18.95 19.11
C GLN A 273 6.21 19.80 17.85
N GLY A 274 5.53 19.20 16.87
CA GLY A 274 5.24 19.83 15.59
C GLY A 274 6.46 20.01 14.66
N ARG A 275 7.62 19.41 14.98
CA ARG A 275 8.85 19.59 14.20
C ARG A 275 9.42 18.26 13.71
N ASN A 276 10.06 18.27 12.53
CA ASN A 276 10.80 17.12 11.99
C ASN A 276 9.96 15.84 11.93
N GLN A 277 8.75 15.94 11.38
CA GLN A 277 7.85 14.79 11.23
C GLN A 277 8.15 14.04 9.92
N PHE A 278 8.43 12.74 10.01
CA PHE A 278 8.77 11.90 8.86
C PHE A 278 8.45 10.41 9.05
N LYS A 279 7.92 10.01 10.22
CA LYS A 279 7.59 8.60 10.53
C LYS A 279 6.25 8.47 11.25
N LEU A 280 5.62 7.29 11.16
CA LEU A 280 4.29 7.06 11.71
C LEU A 280 4.22 6.98 13.24
N SER A 281 5.34 6.70 13.94
CA SER A 281 5.36 6.80 15.41
C SER A 281 5.11 8.22 15.91
N GLN A 282 5.29 9.23 15.02
CA GLN A 282 5.07 10.67 15.30
C GLN A 282 3.64 11.14 15.00
N CYS A 283 2.73 10.21 14.68
CA CYS A 283 1.35 10.55 14.35
C CYS A 283 0.60 11.07 15.59
N GLN A 284 -0.15 12.15 15.41
CA GLN A 284 -1.00 12.71 16.46
C GLN A 284 -1.99 11.70 17.03
N LYS A 285 -2.52 10.79 16.18
CA LYS A 285 -3.43 9.74 16.65
C LYS A 285 -2.88 8.93 17.84
N TRP A 286 -1.58 8.62 17.85
CA TRP A 286 -0.99 7.86 18.94
C TRP A 286 -0.97 8.64 20.27
N LEU A 287 -0.86 9.97 20.19
CA LEU A 287 -0.89 10.86 21.35
C LEU A 287 -2.33 11.10 21.84
N ASP A 288 -3.32 10.96 20.95
CA ASP A 288 -4.75 11.14 21.24
C ASP A 288 -5.47 9.86 21.68
N LEU A 289 -4.74 8.74 21.82
CA LEU A 289 -5.35 7.49 22.22
C LEU A 289 -6.08 7.61 23.57
N PRO A 290 -7.27 7.01 23.69
CA PRO A 290 -7.95 6.89 24.97
C PRO A 290 -7.09 6.06 25.95
N ILE A 291 -7.33 6.25 27.21
CA ILE A 291 -6.50 5.72 28.30
C ILE A 291 -6.25 4.21 28.18
N GLU A 292 -7.28 3.45 27.81
CA GLU A 292 -7.26 2.00 27.73
C GLU A 292 -6.37 1.49 26.58
N LEU A 293 -6.05 2.35 25.61
CA LEU A 293 -5.28 2.00 24.41
C LEU A 293 -3.84 2.57 24.42
N ARG A 294 -3.47 3.31 25.46
CA ARG A 294 -2.11 3.87 25.63
C ARG A 294 -1.10 2.77 25.97
N PRO A 295 0.19 2.98 25.74
CA PRO A 295 1.22 2.12 26.28
C PRO A 295 1.10 2.00 27.79
N GLN A 296 0.81 0.78 28.29
CA GLN A 296 0.43 0.55 29.68
C GLN A 296 1.63 0.57 30.64
N MET A 297 2.83 0.33 30.12
CA MET A 297 4.02 0.24 30.97
C MET A 297 5.30 0.67 30.26
N CYS A 298 6.33 0.95 31.05
CA CYS A 298 7.71 1.04 30.60
C CYS A 298 8.66 0.34 31.59
N VAL A 299 9.89 0.12 31.15
CA VAL A 299 10.94 -0.48 31.97
C VAL A 299 12.05 0.55 32.17
N ASN A 300 12.41 0.78 33.42
CA ASN A 300 13.61 1.53 33.82
C ASN A 300 14.54 0.64 34.63
N ASN A 301 15.69 0.29 34.05
CA ASN A 301 16.59 -0.74 34.60
C ASN A 301 15.83 -2.06 34.80
N THR A 302 15.65 -2.51 36.05
CA THR A 302 14.91 -3.72 36.43
C THR A 302 13.49 -3.44 36.90
N LYS A 303 13.06 -2.15 36.95
CA LYS A 303 11.77 -1.76 37.51
C LYS A 303 10.71 -1.65 36.41
N HIS A 304 9.53 -2.13 36.72
CA HIS A 304 8.37 -2.08 35.87
C HIS A 304 7.44 -0.99 36.34
N LEU A 305 7.29 0.04 35.51
CA LEU A 305 6.50 1.22 35.82
C LEU A 305 5.22 1.20 34.97
N TYR A 306 4.07 1.34 35.59
CA TYR A 306 2.78 1.26 34.94
C TYR A 306 2.09 2.62 34.95
N ILE A 307 1.23 2.89 33.93
CA ILE A 307 0.31 4.02 34.01
C ILE A 307 -0.66 3.80 35.20
N PHE A 308 -1.10 4.91 35.81
CA PHE A 308 -1.95 4.94 36.99
C PHE A 308 -1.30 4.49 38.30
N GLU A 309 -0.13 3.86 38.29
CA GLU A 309 0.58 3.54 39.51
C GLU A 309 1.48 4.68 39.98
N PRO A 310 1.45 5.07 41.24
CA PRO A 310 2.38 6.05 41.79
C PRO A 310 3.83 5.57 41.63
N VAL A 311 4.68 6.49 41.22
CA VAL A 311 6.14 6.28 41.15
C VAL A 311 6.84 7.39 41.92
N GLN A 312 8.01 7.09 42.50
CA GLN A 312 8.81 8.10 43.18
C GLN A 312 10.05 8.43 42.35
N THR A 313 10.34 9.70 42.21
CA THR A 313 11.54 10.21 41.54
C THR A 313 12.76 10.20 42.48
N TYR A 314 13.96 10.38 41.92
CA TYR A 314 15.16 10.63 42.75
C TYR A 314 15.10 11.90 43.56
N SER A 315 14.26 12.87 43.23
CA SER A 315 13.95 14.07 44.05
C SER A 315 12.94 13.79 45.16
N ASN A 316 12.55 12.54 45.38
CA ASN A 316 11.53 12.10 46.34
C ASN A 316 10.11 12.62 46.05
N GLU A 317 9.85 13.12 44.88
CA GLU A 317 8.49 13.50 44.43
C GLU A 317 7.71 12.25 44.05
N ILE A 318 6.45 12.13 44.49
CA ILE A 318 5.52 11.06 44.13
C ILE A 318 4.62 11.60 43.04
N VAL A 319 4.60 10.91 41.90
CA VAL A 319 3.80 11.27 40.74
C VAL A 319 3.12 10.03 40.16
N VAL A 320 2.08 10.21 39.35
CA VAL A 320 1.38 9.13 38.67
C VAL A 320 1.53 9.32 37.15
N PRO A 321 2.22 8.43 36.45
CA PRO A 321 2.34 8.48 34.99
C PRO A 321 1.00 8.14 34.33
N LEU A 322 0.61 8.92 33.30
CA LEU A 322 -0.59 8.68 32.48
C LEU A 322 -0.27 8.46 31.00
N PHE A 323 0.93 8.85 30.55
CA PHE A 323 1.44 8.55 29.21
C PHE A 323 2.91 8.21 29.28
N PHE A 324 3.31 7.17 28.55
CA PHE A 324 4.69 6.94 28.18
C PHE A 324 4.89 7.25 26.71
N TYR A 325 5.89 8.05 26.38
CA TYR A 325 6.19 8.49 25.02
C TYR A 325 7.67 8.81 24.86
N THR A 326 8.15 8.88 23.63
CA THR A 326 9.52 9.31 23.34
C THR A 326 9.54 10.77 22.88
N GLN A 327 10.54 11.50 23.33
CA GLN A 327 10.82 12.87 22.90
C GLN A 327 12.33 13.03 22.75
N ASN A 328 12.78 13.49 21.59
CA ASN A 328 14.21 13.60 21.27
C ASN A 328 15.00 12.30 21.53
N SER A 329 14.41 11.17 21.19
CA SER A 329 14.95 9.82 21.43
C SER A 329 15.11 9.41 22.90
N GLU A 330 14.57 10.17 23.84
CA GLU A 330 14.51 9.80 25.26
C GLU A 330 13.09 9.38 25.65
N LEU A 331 12.97 8.37 26.52
CA LEU A 331 11.68 7.92 27.03
C LEU A 331 11.23 8.84 28.16
N CYS A 332 10.07 9.43 28.01
CA CYS A 332 9.46 10.38 28.94
C CYS A 332 8.09 9.89 29.42
N ALA A 333 7.65 10.42 30.52
CA ALA A 333 6.31 10.23 31.04
C ALA A 333 5.62 11.58 31.30
N LYS A 334 4.34 11.70 30.90
CA LYS A 334 3.46 12.77 31.39
C LYS A 334 2.80 12.27 32.65
N CYS A 335 3.09 12.96 33.75
CA CYS A 335 2.68 12.56 35.08
C CYS A 335 1.79 13.64 35.70
N ILE A 336 0.93 13.23 36.59
CA ILE A 336 0.19 14.14 37.48
C ILE A 336 0.71 14.01 38.93
N ARG A 337 0.57 15.07 39.71
CA ARG A 337 0.77 15.04 41.16
C ARG A 337 -0.49 14.53 41.80
N PRO A 338 -0.49 13.38 42.49
CA PRO A 338 -1.70 12.83 43.08
C PRO A 338 -2.17 13.70 44.28
N ILE A 339 -3.46 13.82 44.40
CA ILE A 339 -4.08 14.36 45.62
C ILE A 339 -4.35 13.19 46.56
N ILE A 340 -3.66 13.15 47.71
CA ILE A 340 -3.87 12.13 48.72
C ILE A 340 -4.95 12.60 49.67
N GLN A 341 -6.12 11.99 49.66
CA GLN A 341 -7.23 12.26 50.57
C GLN A 341 -7.27 11.25 51.73
N ASN A 342 -7.78 11.67 52.85
CA ASN A 342 -7.96 10.78 54.02
C ASN A 342 -9.40 10.18 54.00
N PRO A 343 -9.62 8.84 54.08
CA PRO A 343 -8.62 7.78 54.19
C PRO A 343 -7.87 7.56 52.88
N PHE A 344 -6.61 7.31 52.89
CA PHE A 344 -5.66 7.23 51.78
C PHE A 344 -6.25 6.70 50.46
N GLN A 345 -6.91 7.60 49.71
CA GLN A 345 -7.39 7.34 48.33
C GLN A 345 -6.61 8.23 47.37
N LEU A 346 -6.14 7.64 46.27
CA LEU A 346 -5.51 8.34 45.17
C LEU A 346 -6.58 8.63 44.12
N ILE A 347 -6.90 9.92 43.94
CA ILE A 347 -7.82 10.36 42.92
C ILE A 347 -7.02 10.94 41.76
N ILE A 348 -7.24 10.41 40.57
CA ILE A 348 -6.61 10.83 39.33
C ILE A 348 -7.65 11.56 38.50
N PRO A 349 -7.39 12.80 38.04
CA PRO A 349 -8.31 13.48 37.14
C PRO A 349 -8.46 12.68 35.84
N GLY A 350 -9.71 12.39 35.46
CA GLY A 350 -10.05 11.67 34.24
C GLY A 350 -9.86 12.53 33.00
N LEU A 351 -9.68 11.87 31.84
CA LEU A 351 -9.76 12.45 30.49
C LEU A 351 -8.80 13.61 30.19
N LEU A 352 -7.62 13.62 30.78
CA LEU A 352 -6.58 14.56 30.40
C LEU A 352 -6.08 14.25 28.98
N HIS A 353 -6.11 15.27 28.10
CA HIS A 353 -5.50 15.21 26.78
C HIS A 353 -3.98 15.30 26.88
N PHE A 354 -3.27 14.79 25.88
CA PHE A 354 -1.79 14.74 25.87
C PHE A 354 -1.13 16.10 26.18
N ASN A 355 -1.71 17.21 25.73
CA ASN A 355 -1.20 18.57 25.93
C ASN A 355 -1.82 19.30 27.14
N ASP A 356 -2.44 18.58 28.08
CA ASP A 356 -3.03 19.21 29.25
C ASP A 356 -1.96 19.87 30.11
N PRO A 357 -2.15 21.13 30.55
CA PRO A 357 -1.18 21.87 31.34
C PRO A 357 -0.97 21.32 32.78
N GLN A 358 -1.85 20.45 33.26
CA GLN A 358 -1.69 19.79 34.57
C GLN A 358 -0.56 18.77 34.58
N PHE A 359 -0.08 18.32 33.42
CA PHE A 359 1.01 17.36 33.34
C PHE A 359 2.35 17.95 33.72
N VAL A 360 3.09 17.17 34.50
CA VAL A 360 4.53 17.32 34.68
C VAL A 360 5.24 16.31 33.77
N ILE A 361 6.19 16.79 32.99
CA ILE A 361 7.02 15.93 32.13
C ILE A 361 8.23 15.46 32.92
N ILE A 362 8.40 14.13 32.99
CA ILE A 362 9.52 13.51 33.73
C ILE A 362 10.18 12.49 32.81
N HIS A 363 11.50 12.52 32.70
CA HIS A 363 12.25 11.47 32.01
C HIS A 363 12.16 10.16 32.81
N VAL A 364 11.88 9.05 32.15
CA VAL A 364 11.69 7.75 32.82
C VAL A 364 12.94 7.36 33.63
N LYS A 365 14.13 7.76 33.19
CA LYS A 365 15.38 7.57 33.96
C LYS A 365 15.42 8.26 35.33
N GLU A 366 14.55 9.22 35.60
CA GLU A 366 14.45 9.93 36.87
C GLU A 366 13.58 9.19 37.91
N PHE A 367 12.86 8.14 37.51
CA PHE A 367 12.11 7.31 38.44
C PHE A 367 13.03 6.41 39.25
N SER A 368 12.91 6.49 40.59
CA SER A 368 13.76 5.79 41.55
C SER A 368 13.08 4.58 42.19
N LYS A 369 11.75 4.68 42.47
CA LYS A 369 10.97 3.59 43.09
C LYS A 369 9.67 3.33 42.32
N GLU A 370 9.36 2.06 42.17
CA GLU A 370 8.03 1.62 41.72
C GLU A 370 7.02 1.63 42.88
N TYR A 371 5.73 1.47 42.58
CA TYR A 371 4.64 1.61 43.56
C TYR A 371 4.81 0.75 44.80
N ALA A 372 5.27 -0.48 44.65
CA ALA A 372 5.49 -1.41 45.73
C ALA A 372 6.64 -1.02 46.68
N GLU A 373 7.55 -0.15 46.21
CA GLU A 373 8.73 0.28 46.98
C GLU A 373 8.55 1.63 47.68
N ILE A 374 7.47 2.35 47.41
CA ILE A 374 7.24 3.68 48.01
C ILE A 374 6.77 3.54 49.45
N GLU A 375 7.47 4.21 50.33
CA GLU A 375 7.14 4.27 51.78
C GLU A 375 6.77 5.68 52.18
N ILE A 376 5.70 5.80 52.99
CA ILE A 376 5.28 7.05 53.66
C ILE A 376 5.22 6.75 55.16
N ASN A 377 5.98 7.49 55.95
CA ASN A 377 6.07 7.29 57.41
C ASN A 377 6.36 5.84 57.83
N GLY A 378 7.21 5.12 57.08
CA GLY A 378 7.60 3.75 57.42
C GLY A 378 6.56 2.66 57.01
N GLN A 379 5.54 3.02 56.27
CA GLN A 379 4.54 2.09 55.72
C GLN A 379 4.52 2.16 54.21
N GLN A 380 4.38 1.02 53.54
CA GLN A 380 4.28 0.95 52.08
C GLN A 380 3.02 1.65 51.58
N LEU A 381 3.17 2.53 50.58
CA LEU A 381 2.07 3.28 49.97
C LEU A 381 1.01 2.33 49.38
N SER A 382 1.43 1.22 48.79
CA SER A 382 0.54 0.19 48.24
C SER A 382 -0.33 -0.51 49.30
N THR A 383 0.09 -0.50 50.57
CA THR A 383 -0.69 -1.01 51.70
C THR A 383 -1.63 0.05 52.25
N LEU A 384 -1.19 1.31 52.28
CA LEU A 384 -2.00 2.46 52.72
C LEU A 384 -3.08 2.85 51.75
N CYS A 385 -2.78 2.81 50.46
CA CYS A 385 -3.67 3.27 49.37
C CYS A 385 -4.05 2.07 48.50
N LYS A 386 -5.13 1.36 48.90
CA LYS A 386 -5.60 0.17 48.21
C LYS A 386 -6.42 0.49 46.96
N ASP A 387 -7.04 1.67 46.92
CA ASP A 387 -7.94 2.09 45.86
C ASP A 387 -7.34 3.28 45.11
N ILE A 388 -7.08 3.10 43.83
CA ILE A 388 -6.75 4.16 42.88
C ILE A 388 -8.02 4.41 42.10
N LEU A 389 -8.55 5.63 42.22
CA LEU A 389 -9.80 6.04 41.58
C LEU A 389 -9.50 7.04 40.48
N PHE A 390 -10.21 6.97 39.37
CA PHE A 390 -10.18 8.04 38.40
C PHE A 390 -11.57 8.71 38.33
N GLU A 391 -11.56 10.00 38.11
CA GLU A 391 -12.75 10.82 37.96
C GLU A 391 -13.14 10.95 36.48
N ASP A 392 -14.34 10.52 36.12
CA ASP A 392 -14.85 10.65 34.75
C ASP A 392 -15.43 12.07 34.45
N ARG A 393 -15.99 12.27 33.24
CA ARG A 393 -16.56 13.55 32.82
C ARG A 393 -17.74 14.02 33.68
N ASP A 394 -18.42 13.08 34.30
CA ASP A 394 -19.61 13.32 35.11
C ASP A 394 -19.23 13.40 36.59
N ASN A 395 -17.94 13.57 36.92
CA ASN A 395 -17.35 13.55 38.26
C ASN A 395 -17.69 12.29 39.07
N GLN A 396 -17.84 11.14 38.36
CA GLN A 396 -17.99 9.85 39.01
C GLN A 396 -16.65 9.19 39.20
N LEU A 397 -16.43 8.59 40.34
CA LEU A 397 -15.19 7.92 40.73
C LEU A 397 -15.28 6.44 40.32
N HIS A 398 -14.36 5.99 39.51
CA HIS A 398 -14.22 4.61 39.02
C HIS A 398 -12.94 3.98 39.55
N GLN A 399 -13.02 2.73 40.01
CA GLN A 399 -11.83 2.00 40.42
C GLN A 399 -11.02 1.58 39.22
N ILE A 400 -9.72 1.86 39.22
CA ILE A 400 -8.80 1.42 38.18
C ILE A 400 -8.44 -0.05 38.44
N GLN A 401 -8.72 -0.92 37.49
CA GLN A 401 -8.15 -2.27 37.46
C GLN A 401 -6.71 -2.15 36.95
N LEU A 402 -5.76 -2.34 37.87
CA LEU A 402 -4.35 -2.34 37.50
C LEU A 402 -4.06 -3.47 36.50
N PRO A 403 -3.26 -3.21 35.46
CA PRO A 403 -2.94 -4.23 34.47
C PRO A 403 -2.19 -5.41 35.10
N ASN A 404 -2.44 -6.59 34.57
CA ASN A 404 -1.71 -7.81 34.93
C ASN A 404 -0.19 -7.58 34.77
N PRO A 405 0.68 -8.18 35.62
CA PRO A 405 2.13 -7.89 35.65
C PRO A 405 2.94 -8.38 34.43
N TRP A 406 2.30 -8.57 33.30
CA TRP A 406 2.97 -8.90 32.05
C TRP A 406 3.55 -7.66 31.38
N ARG A 407 4.75 -7.80 30.78
CA ARG A 407 5.36 -6.71 30.01
C ARG A 407 4.50 -6.39 28.79
N THR A 408 3.93 -5.20 28.74
CA THR A 408 3.19 -4.72 27.57
C THR A 408 4.08 -3.79 26.74
N LYS A 409 4.09 -4.02 25.43
CA LYS A 409 4.69 -3.10 24.47
C LYS A 409 3.59 -2.63 23.52
N ALA A 410 3.49 -1.32 23.31
CA ALA A 410 2.65 -0.80 22.25
C ALA A 410 3.28 -1.11 20.89
N GLY A 411 2.47 -1.60 19.96
CA GLY A 411 2.96 -1.94 18.62
C GLY A 411 3.38 -0.69 17.85
N GLY A 412 4.60 -0.66 17.37
CA GLY A 412 5.10 0.34 16.44
C GLY A 412 4.99 -0.11 15.00
N LYS A 413 5.28 0.81 14.08
CA LYS A 413 5.23 0.57 12.64
C LYS A 413 6.41 -0.25 12.16
N ILE A 414 6.12 -1.23 11.30
CA ILE A 414 7.10 -1.91 10.47
C ILE A 414 6.97 -1.34 9.06
N GLU A 415 7.91 -0.48 8.65
CA GLU A 415 7.80 0.27 7.39
C GLU A 415 7.80 -0.57 6.12
N PHE A 416 8.27 -1.81 6.17
CA PHE A 416 8.61 -2.59 4.98
C PHE A 416 7.86 -3.91 4.84
N ASN A 417 7.06 -4.33 5.81
CA ASN A 417 6.35 -5.58 5.75
C ASN A 417 4.87 -5.37 5.43
N CYS A 418 4.43 -6.05 4.38
CA CYS A 418 3.04 -6.12 4.00
C CYS A 418 2.57 -7.56 4.18
N HIS A 419 1.63 -7.76 5.10
CA HIS A 419 1.06 -9.07 5.37
C HIS A 419 -0.26 -9.24 4.63
N PHE A 420 -0.40 -10.38 3.96
CA PHE A 420 -1.67 -10.81 3.40
C PHE A 420 -2.54 -11.37 4.54
N LEU A 421 -3.76 -10.88 4.69
CA LEU A 421 -4.70 -11.37 5.67
C LEU A 421 -5.81 -12.21 5.04
N THR A 422 -6.51 -11.68 4.02
CA THR A 422 -7.64 -12.37 3.40
C THR A 422 -7.94 -11.86 1.99
N THR A 423 -8.63 -12.68 1.21
CA THR A 423 -9.24 -12.29 -0.07
C THR A 423 -10.39 -13.24 -0.43
N SER A 424 -11.33 -12.77 -1.25
CA SER A 424 -12.39 -13.60 -1.83
C SER A 424 -12.77 -13.07 -3.21
N ASN A 425 -13.31 -13.96 -4.04
CA ASN A 425 -13.94 -13.62 -5.31
C ASN A 425 -15.47 -13.48 -5.19
N ARG A 426 -16.05 -13.68 -4.02
CA ARG A 426 -17.50 -13.66 -3.78
C ARG A 426 -17.93 -12.84 -2.57
N ALA A 427 -17.23 -12.97 -1.44
CA ALA A 427 -17.51 -12.19 -0.24
C ALA A 427 -16.97 -10.77 -0.39
N GLY A 428 -17.76 -9.79 0.06
CA GLY A 428 -17.36 -8.36 0.08
C GLY A 428 -16.34 -8.07 1.19
N VAL A 429 -15.77 -6.87 1.15
CA VAL A 429 -14.75 -6.46 2.13
C VAL A 429 -15.27 -6.52 3.56
N LEU A 430 -16.52 -6.12 3.81
CA LEU A 430 -17.09 -6.14 5.16
C LEU A 430 -17.19 -7.57 5.71
N GLU A 431 -17.60 -8.53 4.88
CA GLU A 431 -17.69 -9.94 5.28
C GLU A 431 -16.31 -10.56 5.53
N LEU A 432 -15.30 -10.16 4.73
CA LEU A 432 -13.91 -10.59 4.91
C LEU A 432 -13.26 -9.98 6.15
N SER A 433 -13.62 -8.76 6.49
CA SER A 433 -13.04 -8.02 7.62
C SER A 433 -13.52 -8.55 8.97
N GLU A 434 -14.62 -9.27 9.04
CA GLU A 434 -15.24 -9.73 10.29
C GLU A 434 -14.23 -10.47 11.20
N MET A 435 -13.58 -11.51 10.67
CA MET A 435 -12.58 -12.27 11.44
C MET A 435 -11.34 -11.47 11.80
N VAL A 436 -10.90 -10.61 10.88
CA VAL A 436 -9.73 -9.74 11.09
C VAL A 436 -10.00 -8.75 12.23
N ILE A 437 -11.20 -8.14 12.24
CA ILE A 437 -11.59 -7.16 13.26
C ILE A 437 -11.77 -7.84 14.63
N ASP A 438 -12.35 -9.04 14.69
CA ASP A 438 -12.46 -9.79 15.93
C ASP A 438 -11.07 -10.06 16.54
N GLU A 439 -10.11 -10.45 15.70
CA GLU A 439 -8.74 -10.70 16.16
C GLU A 439 -8.00 -9.41 16.53
N LEU A 440 -8.15 -8.31 15.76
CA LEU A 440 -7.58 -7.00 16.09
C LEU A 440 -8.14 -6.47 17.41
N ASN A 441 -9.44 -6.60 17.66
CA ASN A 441 -10.04 -6.24 18.93
C ASN A 441 -9.46 -7.06 20.09
N SER A 442 -9.26 -8.36 19.90
CA SER A 442 -8.60 -9.20 20.91
C SER A 442 -7.14 -8.78 21.16
N ILE A 443 -6.38 -8.41 20.12
CA ILE A 443 -5.02 -7.85 20.31
C ILE A 443 -5.07 -6.53 21.08
N THR A 444 -6.07 -5.70 20.79
CA THR A 444 -6.21 -4.39 21.43
C THR A 444 -6.58 -4.49 22.91
N THR A 445 -7.43 -5.46 23.30
CA THR A 445 -7.92 -5.61 24.69
C THR A 445 -7.14 -6.60 25.51
N ASP A 446 -6.94 -7.81 24.96
CA ASP A 446 -6.34 -8.90 25.71
C ASP A 446 -4.83 -9.01 25.47
N GLY A 447 -4.38 -8.41 24.35
CA GLY A 447 -3.04 -8.57 23.83
C GLY A 447 -2.79 -9.96 23.23
N CYS A 448 -1.56 -10.19 22.81
CA CYS A 448 -1.06 -11.50 22.42
C CYS A 448 0.36 -11.70 22.95
N GLU A 449 0.64 -12.87 23.49
CA GLU A 449 1.97 -13.23 23.92
C GLU A 449 2.88 -13.44 22.70
N GLY A 450 4.09 -12.90 22.74
CA GLY A 450 5.10 -13.05 21.72
C GLY A 450 6.50 -13.02 22.31
N TYR A 451 7.52 -13.30 21.49
CA TYR A 451 8.91 -13.27 21.91
C TYR A 451 9.62 -12.08 21.26
N ASP A 452 10.12 -11.16 22.06
CA ASP A 452 10.93 -10.05 21.58
C ASP A 452 12.41 -10.43 21.55
N VAL A 453 12.91 -10.64 20.34
CA VAL A 453 14.31 -11.04 20.13
C VAL A 453 15.30 -9.93 20.52
N SER A 454 14.90 -8.65 20.52
CA SER A 454 15.77 -7.52 20.87
C SER A 454 16.15 -7.52 22.35
N ILE A 455 15.25 -8.02 23.20
CA ILE A 455 15.47 -8.13 24.65
C ILE A 455 15.53 -9.59 25.13
N SER A 456 15.40 -10.54 24.19
CA SER A 456 15.45 -11.99 24.44
C SER A 456 14.47 -12.45 25.53
N GLN A 457 13.22 -11.96 25.48
CA GLN A 457 12.20 -12.27 26.49
C GLN A 457 10.80 -12.38 25.89
N PRO A 458 9.91 -13.21 26.49
CA PRO A 458 8.49 -13.17 26.19
C PRO A 458 7.88 -11.84 26.60
N VAL A 459 6.94 -11.34 25.80
CA VAL A 459 6.24 -10.06 26.01
C VAL A 459 4.77 -10.19 25.65
N LEU A 460 3.92 -9.43 26.31
CA LEU A 460 2.54 -9.22 25.89
C LEU A 460 2.49 -8.03 24.92
N ILE A 461 2.00 -8.28 23.71
CA ILE A 461 1.87 -7.27 22.66
C ILE A 461 0.43 -6.77 22.65
N THR A 462 0.26 -5.45 22.79
CA THR A 462 -1.01 -4.77 22.55
C THR A 462 -0.81 -3.72 21.46
N THR A 463 -1.77 -3.58 20.58
CA THR A 463 -1.75 -2.55 19.54
C THR A 463 -3.16 -2.26 19.04
N THR A 464 -3.33 -1.11 18.39
CA THR A 464 -4.58 -0.75 17.72
C THR A 464 -4.34 -0.33 16.28
N VAL A 465 -5.39 -0.25 15.49
CA VAL A 465 -5.30 0.15 14.07
C VAL A 465 -4.99 1.64 13.96
N LEU A 466 -3.94 2.00 13.24
CA LEU A 466 -3.60 3.41 12.99
C LEU A 466 -4.61 4.07 12.05
N CYS A 467 -4.83 3.49 10.89
CA CYS A 467 -5.79 3.99 9.90
C CYS A 467 -6.17 2.86 8.91
N PHE A 468 -7.26 3.07 8.20
CA PHE A 468 -7.66 2.23 7.08
C PHE A 468 -7.39 2.97 5.77
N LEU A 469 -6.68 2.32 4.85
CA LEU A 469 -6.32 2.85 3.55
C LEU A 469 -7.07 2.13 2.44
N GLY A 470 -7.64 2.88 1.53
CA GLY A 470 -8.39 2.35 0.40
C GLY A 470 -8.81 3.43 -0.58
N ASP A 471 -9.48 3.04 -1.65
CA ASP A 471 -10.10 3.99 -2.57
C ASP A 471 -11.40 4.59 -1.99
N SER A 472 -11.96 5.58 -2.66
CA SER A 472 -13.17 6.26 -2.15
C SER A 472 -14.39 5.34 -2.01
N PRO A 473 -14.68 4.39 -2.92
CA PRO A 473 -15.72 3.39 -2.73
C PRO A 473 -15.49 2.51 -1.50
N MET A 474 -14.27 2.02 -1.29
CA MET A 474 -13.90 1.20 -0.15
C MET A 474 -14.08 1.97 1.17
N HIS A 475 -13.57 3.21 1.22
CA HIS A 475 -13.79 4.09 2.37
C HIS A 475 -15.28 4.31 2.66
N ALA A 476 -16.11 4.55 1.63
CA ALA A 476 -17.55 4.71 1.80
C ALA A 476 -18.20 3.44 2.40
N GLU A 477 -17.74 2.27 1.99
CA GLU A 477 -18.27 1.00 2.48
C GLU A 477 -17.95 0.77 3.95
N ILE A 478 -16.70 0.95 4.35
CA ILE A 478 -16.29 0.72 5.75
C ILE A 478 -16.78 1.80 6.72
N THR A 479 -17.04 3.02 6.24
CA THR A 479 -17.56 4.13 7.07
C THR A 479 -19.08 4.23 7.05
N ASN A 480 -19.79 3.28 6.48
CA ASN A 480 -21.24 3.31 6.31
C ASN A 480 -21.75 4.59 5.64
N THR A 481 -20.99 5.16 4.71
CA THR A 481 -21.43 6.33 3.95
C THR A 481 -21.87 5.93 2.54
N PRO A 482 -22.79 6.69 1.92
CA PRO A 482 -23.17 6.44 0.54
C PRO A 482 -21.98 6.64 -0.43
N LEU A 483 -22.03 5.98 -1.60
CA LEU A 483 -21.03 6.18 -2.65
C LEU A 483 -20.95 7.66 -3.08
N PRO A 484 -19.75 8.27 -3.08
CA PRO A 484 -19.61 9.72 -3.25
C PRO A 484 -20.18 10.28 -4.54
N ASN A 485 -20.07 9.55 -5.68
CA ASN A 485 -20.38 10.08 -7.00
C ASN A 485 -21.86 10.42 -7.22
N ILE A 486 -22.75 9.58 -6.70
CA ILE A 486 -24.22 9.71 -6.89
C ILE A 486 -24.95 10.14 -5.63
N SER A 487 -24.24 10.25 -4.52
CA SER A 487 -24.84 10.59 -3.24
C SER A 487 -25.18 12.07 -3.12
N LEU A 488 -26.27 12.35 -2.40
CA LEU A 488 -26.59 13.69 -1.92
C LEU A 488 -25.71 14.11 -0.73
N ASN A 489 -25.01 13.15 -0.11
CA ASN A 489 -24.04 13.33 0.97
C ASN A 489 -22.68 12.80 0.53
N PRO A 490 -21.91 13.52 -0.30
CA PRO A 490 -20.75 12.98 -1.00
C PRO A 490 -19.49 12.85 -0.15
N CYS A 491 -19.46 13.44 1.06
CA CYS A 491 -18.29 13.41 1.91
C CYS A 491 -18.45 12.45 3.10
N ARG A 492 -17.41 11.64 3.37
CA ARG A 492 -17.36 10.77 4.55
C ARG A 492 -16.81 11.47 5.80
N MET A 493 -16.13 12.61 5.64
CA MET A 493 -15.48 13.33 6.76
C MET A 493 -16.31 14.49 7.27
N CYS A 494 -17.07 15.17 6.41
CA CYS A 494 -17.93 16.28 6.80
C CYS A 494 -19.37 16.08 6.32
N GLN A 495 -20.27 16.97 6.76
CA GLN A 495 -21.71 16.92 6.47
C GLN A 495 -22.07 17.65 5.17
N LEU A 496 -21.15 17.76 4.19
CA LEU A 496 -21.47 18.30 2.88
C LEU A 496 -22.65 17.55 2.27
N SER A 497 -23.75 18.25 1.99
CA SER A 497 -24.99 17.63 1.50
C SER A 497 -25.79 18.57 0.62
N VAL A 498 -26.68 17.97 -0.19
CA VAL A 498 -27.72 18.66 -0.95
C VAL A 498 -29.03 17.87 -0.84
N THR A 499 -30.15 18.51 -1.12
CA THR A 499 -31.47 17.85 -1.14
C THR A 499 -31.77 17.22 -2.50
N ALA A 500 -31.23 17.79 -3.59
CA ALA A 500 -31.36 17.30 -4.97
C ALA A 500 -30.04 17.43 -5.74
N GLN A 501 -29.87 16.61 -6.78
CA GLN A 501 -28.62 16.61 -7.60
C GLN A 501 -28.37 17.93 -8.33
N GLU A 502 -29.44 18.61 -8.72
CA GLU A 502 -29.39 19.90 -9.41
C GLU A 502 -28.79 21.01 -8.53
N GLU A 503 -28.95 20.90 -7.22
CA GLU A 503 -28.41 21.86 -6.25
C GLU A 503 -26.89 21.87 -6.19
N LYS A 504 -26.23 20.80 -6.65
CA LYS A 504 -24.77 20.74 -6.76
C LYS A 504 -24.18 21.78 -7.73
N HIS A 505 -25.01 22.47 -8.51
CA HIS A 505 -24.62 23.59 -9.34
C HIS A 505 -24.92 24.95 -8.72
N SER A 506 -25.48 24.99 -7.52
CA SER A 506 -25.83 26.24 -6.81
C SER A 506 -24.60 26.94 -6.21
N LYS A 507 -24.73 28.26 -6.01
CA LYS A 507 -23.70 29.02 -5.28
C LYS A 507 -23.53 28.54 -3.84
N CYS A 508 -24.64 28.16 -3.20
CA CYS A 508 -24.62 27.65 -1.82
C CYS A 508 -23.75 26.39 -1.73
N TYR A 509 -23.99 25.40 -2.60
CA TYR A 509 -23.18 24.19 -2.66
C TYR A 509 -21.71 24.49 -2.99
N LEU A 510 -21.43 25.48 -3.86
CA LEU A 510 -20.07 25.89 -4.16
C LEU A 510 -19.35 26.41 -2.90
N HIS A 511 -20.03 27.21 -2.08
CA HIS A 511 -19.46 27.71 -0.83
C HIS A 511 -19.19 26.56 0.15
N ASP A 512 -20.15 25.67 0.35
CA ASP A 512 -20.00 24.48 1.20
C ASP A 512 -18.89 23.53 0.68
N PHE A 513 -18.82 23.36 -0.65
CA PHE A 513 -17.80 22.56 -1.31
C PHE A 513 -16.39 23.11 -1.08
N LEU A 514 -16.22 24.43 -1.14
CA LEU A 514 -14.97 25.13 -0.91
C LEU A 514 -14.70 25.40 0.57
N GLN A 515 -15.66 25.15 1.44
CA GLN A 515 -15.63 25.54 2.85
C GLN A 515 -15.38 27.05 3.03
N LEU A 516 -16.16 27.86 2.31
CA LEU A 516 -16.13 29.33 2.36
C LEU A 516 -17.52 29.87 2.70
N ASP A 517 -17.56 31.00 3.39
CA ASP A 517 -18.80 31.77 3.60
C ASP A 517 -19.12 32.69 2.39
N GLN A 518 -20.19 33.46 2.50
CA GLN A 518 -20.63 34.39 1.45
C GLN A 518 -19.63 35.53 1.20
N ASN A 519 -18.75 35.81 2.14
CA ASN A 519 -17.72 36.83 2.05
C ASN A 519 -16.39 36.26 1.53
N GLY A 520 -16.31 34.91 1.34
CA GLY A 520 -15.08 34.21 0.96
C GLY A 520 -14.18 33.87 2.14
N GLU A 521 -14.66 34.09 3.38
CA GLU A 521 -13.95 33.68 4.57
C GLU A 521 -14.09 32.18 4.81
N LYS A 522 -13.06 31.57 5.40
CA LYS A 522 -13.02 30.13 5.60
C LYS A 522 -14.00 29.71 6.71
N VAL A 523 -14.96 28.87 6.36
CA VAL A 523 -15.91 28.24 7.28
C VAL A 523 -15.92 26.74 7.02
N SER A 524 -15.42 25.97 7.97
CA SER A 524 -15.42 24.51 7.85
C SER A 524 -16.82 23.94 7.94
N ASN A 525 -17.15 22.99 7.06
CA ASN A 525 -18.37 22.20 7.20
C ASN A 525 -18.34 21.41 8.52
N PRO A 526 -19.49 21.23 9.19
CA PRO A 526 -19.55 20.37 10.36
C PRO A 526 -18.97 18.99 10.07
N LEU A 527 -18.10 18.49 10.94
CA LEU A 527 -17.54 17.16 10.78
C LEU A 527 -18.60 16.09 11.06
N ARG A 528 -18.44 14.93 10.42
CA ARG A 528 -19.20 13.74 10.83
C ARG A 528 -18.63 13.19 12.13
N VAL A 529 -19.52 12.66 12.95
CA VAL A 529 -19.19 12.06 14.24
C VAL A 529 -19.41 10.55 14.13
N TRP A 530 -18.38 9.77 14.46
CA TRP A 530 -18.44 8.31 14.29
C TRP A 530 -19.48 7.65 15.19
N SER A 531 -19.60 8.05 16.46
CA SER A 531 -20.63 7.55 17.37
C SER A 531 -22.03 7.80 16.82
N LYS A 532 -22.27 8.98 16.23
CA LYS A 532 -23.55 9.28 15.59
C LYS A 532 -23.81 8.41 14.36
N THR A 533 -22.78 8.12 13.55
CA THR A 533 -22.92 7.19 12.40
C THR A 533 -23.30 5.79 12.88
N ILE A 534 -22.76 5.35 14.02
CA ILE A 534 -23.10 4.05 14.64
C ILE A 534 -24.56 4.05 15.09
N GLU A 535 -25.00 5.07 15.83
CA GLU A 535 -26.39 5.23 16.29
C GLU A 535 -27.38 5.23 15.12
N ASP A 536 -27.12 6.07 14.12
CA ASP A 536 -27.93 6.17 12.91
C ASP A 536 -28.01 4.83 12.14
N THR A 537 -26.94 4.03 12.16
CA THR A 537 -26.92 2.70 11.54
C THR A 537 -27.86 1.75 12.26
N TYR A 538 -27.87 1.74 13.58
CA TYR A 538 -28.80 0.88 14.37
C TYR A 538 -30.24 1.32 14.17
N GLU A 539 -30.53 2.63 14.22
CA GLU A 539 -31.87 3.17 13.95
C GLU A 539 -32.37 2.78 12.53
N LEU A 540 -31.49 2.89 11.52
CA LEU A 540 -31.84 2.49 10.16
C LEU A 540 -32.17 1.01 10.02
N PHE A 541 -31.48 0.13 10.76
CA PHE A 541 -31.79 -1.29 10.78
C PHE A 541 -33.19 -1.53 11.34
N ASP A 542 -33.51 -0.94 12.49
CA ASP A 542 -34.81 -1.10 13.16
C ASP A 542 -35.95 -0.63 12.27
N VAL A 543 -35.83 0.57 11.69
CA VAL A 543 -36.84 1.09 10.75
C VAL A 543 -36.90 0.23 9.50
N GLY A 544 -35.78 -0.17 8.94
CA GLY A 544 -35.72 -0.97 7.71
C GLY A 544 -36.33 -2.35 7.89
N PHE A 545 -36.04 -3.04 8.98
CA PHE A 545 -36.48 -4.40 9.23
C PHE A 545 -37.93 -4.46 9.77
N TYR A 546 -38.29 -3.57 10.70
CA TYR A 546 -39.60 -3.59 11.38
C TYR A 546 -40.64 -2.65 10.77
N SER A 547 -40.26 -1.69 9.90
CA SER A 547 -41.18 -0.76 9.26
C SER A 547 -41.14 -0.89 7.73
N THR A 548 -41.13 0.21 6.98
CA THR A 548 -41.23 0.22 5.51
C THR A 548 -39.90 0.54 4.83
N LEU A 549 -39.63 -0.08 3.68
CA LEU A 549 -38.47 0.24 2.87
C LEU A 549 -38.44 1.69 2.39
N LYS A 550 -39.62 2.32 2.23
CA LYS A 550 -39.71 3.73 1.83
C LYS A 550 -39.17 4.65 2.92
N GLU A 551 -39.54 4.39 4.18
CA GLU A 551 -39.08 5.17 5.31
C GLU A 551 -37.59 4.95 5.58
N HIS A 552 -37.11 3.70 5.52
CA HIS A 552 -35.71 3.38 5.56
C HIS A 552 -34.88 4.18 4.53
N LYS A 553 -35.31 4.18 3.25
CA LYS A 553 -34.62 4.94 2.20
C LYS A 553 -34.65 6.44 2.43
N ARG A 554 -35.75 6.98 3.01
CA ARG A 554 -35.87 8.41 3.37
C ARG A 554 -34.88 8.79 4.46
N LEU A 555 -34.83 8.01 5.54
CA LEU A 555 -33.92 8.24 6.68
C LEU A 555 -32.44 8.02 6.27
N SER A 556 -32.13 6.97 5.52
CA SER A 556 -30.78 6.74 5.01
C SER A 556 -30.23 7.94 4.21
N LYS A 557 -31.08 8.58 3.40
CA LYS A 557 -30.69 9.81 2.71
C LYS A 557 -30.53 11.00 3.65
N SER A 558 -31.38 11.14 4.66
CA SER A 558 -31.33 12.22 5.64
C SER A 558 -30.07 12.12 6.52
N PHE A 559 -29.77 10.95 7.03
CA PHE A 559 -28.58 10.68 7.85
C PHE A 559 -27.29 10.65 7.02
N GLY A 560 -27.39 10.38 5.72
CA GLY A 560 -26.22 10.14 4.88
C GLY A 560 -25.47 8.88 5.31
N VAL A 561 -26.20 7.84 5.76
CA VAL A 561 -25.66 6.58 6.28
C VAL A 561 -26.21 5.42 5.46
N LYS A 562 -25.35 4.44 5.21
CA LYS A 562 -25.67 3.25 4.40
C LYS A 562 -24.81 2.07 4.81
N ASP A 563 -25.35 1.15 5.61
CA ASP A 563 -24.68 -0.11 5.94
C ASP A 563 -25.04 -1.20 4.91
N ARG A 564 -24.03 -1.73 4.22
CA ARG A 564 -24.21 -2.70 3.14
C ARG A 564 -24.49 -4.10 3.61
N ILE A 565 -24.14 -4.44 4.86
CA ILE A 565 -24.48 -5.74 5.45
C ILE A 565 -25.97 -5.76 5.79
N ASN A 566 -26.42 -4.78 6.59
CA ASN A 566 -27.82 -4.80 7.03
C ASN A 566 -28.81 -4.53 5.90
N GLU A 567 -28.44 -3.73 4.87
CA GLU A 567 -29.28 -3.52 3.69
C GLU A 567 -29.67 -4.84 3.00
N LYS A 568 -28.74 -5.81 2.92
CA LYS A 568 -29.05 -7.13 2.33
C LYS A 568 -30.13 -7.88 3.12
N PHE A 569 -30.09 -7.81 4.43
CA PHE A 569 -31.13 -8.39 5.28
C PHE A 569 -32.46 -7.63 5.15
N ILE A 570 -32.42 -6.30 5.11
CA ILE A 570 -33.61 -5.44 4.96
C ILE A 570 -34.28 -5.64 3.60
N GLU A 571 -33.54 -5.64 2.50
CA GLU A 571 -34.06 -5.84 1.15
C GLU A 571 -34.75 -7.22 0.98
N SER A 572 -34.21 -8.23 1.64
CA SER A 572 -34.71 -9.62 1.58
C SER A 572 -35.55 -10.02 2.80
N LYS A 573 -36.04 -9.06 3.59
CA LYS A 573 -36.74 -9.33 4.86
C LYS A 573 -38.02 -10.16 4.75
N THR A 574 -38.60 -10.30 3.57
CA THR A 574 -39.78 -11.14 3.32
C THR A 574 -39.42 -12.62 3.11
N ASN A 575 -38.13 -12.92 2.87
CA ASN A 575 -37.65 -14.28 2.69
C ASN A 575 -37.57 -15.00 4.04
N ALA A 576 -38.22 -16.17 4.16
CA ALA A 576 -38.25 -16.95 5.39
C ALA A 576 -36.87 -17.39 5.89
N LEU A 577 -35.92 -17.69 4.97
CA LEU A 577 -34.57 -18.05 5.33
C LEU A 577 -33.80 -16.82 5.92
N VAL A 578 -33.99 -15.65 5.34
CA VAL A 578 -33.41 -14.42 5.87
C VAL A 578 -33.97 -14.11 7.24
N GLN A 579 -35.29 -14.23 7.44
CA GLN A 579 -35.90 -14.01 8.75
C GLN A 579 -35.37 -15.00 9.81
N SER A 580 -35.22 -16.27 9.46
CA SER A 580 -34.63 -17.27 10.39
C SER A 580 -33.15 -16.96 10.69
N THR A 581 -32.38 -16.53 9.69
CA THR A 581 -30.98 -16.13 9.87
C THR A 581 -30.89 -14.91 10.78
N VAL A 582 -31.68 -13.85 10.54
CA VAL A 582 -31.69 -12.65 11.39
C VAL A 582 -32.09 -13.00 12.83
N LYS A 583 -33.13 -13.85 13.04
CA LYS A 583 -33.55 -14.30 14.38
C LYS A 583 -32.42 -15.04 15.08
N ARG A 584 -31.73 -15.94 14.37
CA ARG A 584 -30.59 -16.65 14.91
C ARG A 584 -29.45 -15.72 15.31
N LEU A 585 -29.05 -14.82 14.42
CA LEU A 585 -27.96 -13.85 14.67
C LEU A 585 -28.29 -12.89 15.81
N LEU A 586 -29.56 -12.46 15.97
CA LEU A 586 -29.97 -11.63 17.10
C LEU A 586 -29.77 -12.33 18.44
N LEU A 587 -29.80 -13.68 18.47
CA LEU A 587 -29.60 -14.49 19.69
C LEU A 587 -28.13 -14.86 19.91
N GLU A 588 -27.39 -15.16 18.82
CA GLU A 588 -26.03 -15.68 18.89
C GLU A 588 -25.00 -14.55 18.90
N ASP A 589 -25.07 -13.63 17.91
CA ASP A 589 -24.15 -12.52 17.71
C ASP A 589 -24.79 -11.48 16.79
N SER A 590 -25.52 -10.55 17.39
CA SER A 590 -26.22 -9.50 16.67
C SER A 590 -25.29 -8.54 15.92
N THR A 591 -24.02 -8.47 16.29
CA THR A 591 -23.05 -7.60 15.64
C THR A 591 -22.79 -8.00 14.19
N ARG A 592 -23.01 -9.29 13.84
CA ARG A 592 -22.87 -9.81 12.49
C ARG A 592 -23.95 -9.32 11.51
N LEU A 593 -25.00 -8.66 12.00
CA LEU A 593 -26.01 -8.00 11.16
C LEU A 593 -25.53 -6.65 10.61
N PHE A 594 -24.39 -6.16 11.06
CA PHE A 594 -23.88 -4.83 10.77
C PHE A 594 -22.45 -4.87 10.22
N ASN A 595 -22.01 -3.75 9.69
CA ASN A 595 -20.63 -3.52 9.31
C ASN A 595 -19.67 -3.79 10.50
N PRO A 596 -18.74 -4.73 10.37
CA PRO A 596 -17.84 -5.08 11.47
C PRO A 596 -16.93 -3.93 11.93
N PHE A 597 -16.68 -2.90 11.12
CA PHE A 597 -15.89 -1.73 11.52
C PHE A 597 -16.57 -0.89 12.61
N LEU A 598 -17.87 -1.02 12.81
CA LEU A 598 -18.59 -0.32 13.90
C LEU A 598 -18.12 -0.78 15.28
N LYS A 599 -17.61 -2.01 15.40
CA LYS A 599 -17.08 -2.58 16.65
C LYS A 599 -15.56 -2.53 16.78
N LEU A 600 -14.85 -1.98 15.78
CA LEU A 600 -13.38 -1.91 15.81
C LEU A 600 -12.92 -0.91 16.86
N LYS A 601 -12.20 -1.40 17.87
CA LYS A 601 -11.72 -0.59 19.00
C LYS A 601 -10.60 0.35 18.59
N GLY A 602 -10.63 1.57 19.10
CA GLY A 602 -9.63 2.59 18.80
C GLY A 602 -9.67 3.10 17.36
N PHE A 603 -10.80 2.91 16.68
CA PHE A 603 -11.01 3.34 15.29
C PHE A 603 -12.19 4.31 15.18
N ASP A 604 -11.95 5.46 14.60
CA ASP A 604 -12.95 6.44 14.21
C ASP A 604 -13.06 6.46 12.68
N GLY A 605 -14.17 5.91 12.12
CA GLY A 605 -14.34 5.81 10.68
C GLY A 605 -14.29 7.13 9.94
N CYS A 606 -14.65 8.24 10.58
CA CYS A 606 -14.63 9.56 9.97
C CYS A 606 -13.22 10.18 9.92
N GLN A 607 -12.38 9.90 10.92
CA GLN A 607 -11.04 10.48 11.06
C GLN A 607 -9.92 9.52 10.64
N ASP A 608 -10.08 8.20 10.86
CA ASP A 608 -9.05 7.19 10.61
C ASP A 608 -9.10 6.59 9.20
N THR A 609 -9.80 7.26 8.29
CA THR A 609 -9.79 7.00 6.84
C THR A 609 -9.21 8.21 6.11
N PRO A 610 -7.87 8.41 6.13
CA PRO A 610 -7.24 9.62 5.61
C PRO A 610 -7.51 9.84 4.13
N VAL A 611 -7.28 11.08 3.68
CA VAL A 611 -7.31 11.45 2.26
C VAL A 611 -6.08 10.84 1.59
N GLU A 612 -6.26 9.72 0.94
CA GLU A 612 -5.19 8.95 0.33
C GLU A 612 -4.78 9.56 -1.03
N ILE A 613 -3.50 9.87 -1.16
CA ILE A 613 -3.00 10.70 -2.27
C ILE A 613 -2.94 9.97 -3.62
N LEU A 614 -2.81 8.64 -3.66
CA LEU A 614 -2.84 7.92 -4.93
C LEU A 614 -4.22 8.03 -5.59
N HIS A 615 -5.29 7.71 -4.85
CA HIS A 615 -6.63 7.64 -5.42
C HIS A 615 -7.34 9.01 -5.50
N VAL A 616 -7.09 9.91 -4.53
CA VAL A 616 -7.70 11.24 -4.53
C VAL A 616 -6.90 12.20 -5.41
N PHE A 617 -5.59 12.29 -5.23
CA PHE A 617 -4.76 13.27 -5.93
C PHE A 617 -4.30 12.78 -7.31
N LEU A 618 -3.56 11.67 -7.41
CA LEU A 618 -3.00 11.19 -8.69
C LEU A 618 -4.06 10.60 -9.62
N LEU A 619 -4.75 9.55 -9.18
CA LEU A 619 -5.81 8.86 -9.96
C LEU A 619 -7.16 9.58 -9.93
N GLY A 620 -7.26 10.63 -9.15
CA GLY A 620 -8.39 11.53 -9.09
C GLY A 620 -8.11 12.83 -9.85
N ILE A 621 -7.58 13.80 -9.14
CA ILE A 621 -7.41 15.18 -9.62
C ILE A 621 -6.53 15.23 -10.87
N VAL A 622 -5.30 14.73 -10.78
CA VAL A 622 -4.31 14.81 -11.88
C VAL A 622 -4.81 14.06 -13.12
N LYS A 623 -5.31 12.84 -12.92
CA LYS A 623 -5.85 12.02 -14.00
C LYS A 623 -7.02 12.71 -14.72
N TYR A 624 -7.94 13.31 -13.98
CA TYR A 624 -9.08 13.99 -14.59
C TYR A 624 -8.64 15.20 -15.42
N LEU A 625 -7.78 16.06 -14.87
CA LEU A 625 -7.28 17.25 -15.57
C LEU A 625 -6.41 16.88 -16.78
N LEU A 626 -5.50 15.90 -16.61
CA LEU A 626 -4.67 15.45 -17.74
C LEU A 626 -5.50 14.83 -18.85
N ARG A 627 -6.52 14.03 -18.52
CA ARG A 627 -7.40 13.42 -19.51
C ARG A 627 -8.20 14.47 -20.27
N ASP A 628 -8.69 15.49 -19.59
CA ASP A 628 -9.41 16.61 -20.19
C ASP A 628 -8.50 17.37 -21.17
N PHE A 629 -7.31 17.77 -20.70
CA PHE A 629 -6.29 18.41 -21.52
C PHE A 629 -5.91 17.56 -22.75
N MET A 630 -5.60 16.27 -22.56
CA MET A 630 -5.20 15.39 -23.67
C MET A 630 -6.32 15.15 -24.69
N ASN A 631 -7.60 15.24 -24.28
CA ASN A 631 -8.72 15.16 -25.21
C ASN A 631 -8.86 16.40 -26.11
N SER A 632 -8.44 17.58 -25.64
CA SER A 632 -8.43 18.83 -26.41
C SER A 632 -7.31 18.87 -27.47
N LEU A 633 -6.24 18.07 -27.32
CA LEU A 633 -5.10 18.08 -28.24
C LEU A 633 -5.34 17.32 -29.53
N SER A 634 -4.96 17.93 -30.66
CA SER A 634 -4.83 17.25 -31.94
C SER A 634 -3.71 16.21 -31.93
N GLN A 635 -3.73 15.24 -32.85
CA GLN A 635 -2.68 14.24 -32.98
C GLN A 635 -1.30 14.87 -33.29
N SER A 636 -1.28 15.98 -34.07
CA SER A 636 -0.04 16.72 -34.32
C SER A 636 0.54 17.29 -33.04
N ASN A 637 -0.29 17.91 -32.19
CA ASN A 637 0.14 18.45 -30.91
C ASN A 637 0.60 17.38 -29.93
N LYS A 638 -0.02 16.19 -29.92
CA LYS A 638 0.44 15.04 -29.14
C LYS A 638 1.83 14.57 -29.54
N ASN A 639 2.16 14.60 -30.83
CA ASN A 639 3.49 14.27 -31.31
C ASN A 639 4.53 15.33 -30.89
N ILE A 640 4.15 16.60 -30.88
CA ILE A 640 5.02 17.70 -30.40
C ILE A 640 5.22 17.58 -28.89
N LEU A 641 4.16 17.29 -28.12
CA LEU A 641 4.23 17.04 -26.69
C LEU A 641 5.17 15.87 -26.37
N ALA A 642 5.15 14.80 -27.17
CA ALA A 642 6.11 13.70 -26.99
C ALA A 642 7.56 14.18 -27.18
N GLY A 643 7.82 15.11 -28.09
CA GLY A 643 9.14 15.74 -28.26
C GLY A 643 9.55 16.59 -27.04
N TYR A 644 8.63 17.32 -26.42
CA TYR A 644 8.91 18.05 -25.17
C TYR A 644 9.20 17.09 -24.01
N LEU A 645 8.45 16.00 -23.87
CA LEU A 645 8.72 14.95 -22.87
C LEU A 645 10.10 14.32 -23.06
N GLU A 646 10.55 14.07 -24.30
CA GLU A 646 11.88 13.57 -24.60
C GLU A 646 12.99 14.56 -24.19
N SER A 647 12.74 15.87 -24.35
CA SER A 647 13.71 16.91 -24.00
C SER A 647 13.72 17.27 -22.51
N PHE A 648 12.76 16.77 -21.73
CA PHE A 648 12.63 17.06 -20.31
C PHE A 648 13.80 16.46 -19.53
N ASN A 649 14.50 17.29 -18.75
CA ASN A 649 15.62 16.85 -17.93
C ASN A 649 15.12 16.10 -16.69
N THR A 650 15.34 14.79 -16.63
CA THR A 650 14.96 13.94 -15.49
C THR A 650 16.02 13.84 -14.39
N THR A 651 17.15 14.50 -14.55
CA THR A 651 18.23 14.49 -13.56
C THR A 651 17.73 14.99 -12.21
N SER A 652 18.10 14.32 -11.15
CA SER A 652 17.69 14.62 -9.76
C SER A 652 16.18 14.43 -9.49
N LEU A 653 15.46 13.85 -10.42
CA LEU A 653 14.09 13.42 -10.21
C LEU A 653 14.07 11.90 -10.02
N ASN A 654 13.37 11.42 -9.02
CA ASN A 654 13.16 10.00 -8.83
C ASN A 654 12.06 9.51 -9.79
N LEU A 655 12.34 9.56 -11.09
CA LEU A 655 11.44 9.18 -12.15
C LEU A 655 11.97 7.96 -12.91
N PRO A 656 11.09 7.06 -13.36
CA PRO A 656 11.48 6.00 -14.28
C PRO A 656 11.88 6.57 -15.64
N ALA A 657 12.56 5.78 -16.46
CA ALA A 657 12.86 6.17 -17.83
C ALA A 657 11.59 6.60 -18.57
N LEU A 658 11.61 7.78 -19.17
CA LEU A 658 10.46 8.32 -19.88
C LEU A 658 10.21 7.54 -21.17
N GLN A 659 8.95 7.23 -21.42
CA GLN A 659 8.45 6.68 -22.67
C GLN A 659 7.49 7.69 -23.33
N PRO A 660 7.98 8.75 -23.98
CA PRO A 660 7.18 9.92 -24.40
C PRO A 660 5.97 9.56 -25.25
N LYS A 661 6.14 8.66 -26.23
CA LYS A 661 5.05 8.23 -27.10
C LYS A 661 3.99 7.44 -26.33
N TYR A 662 4.38 6.56 -25.42
CA TYR A 662 3.46 5.81 -24.57
C TYR A 662 2.64 6.78 -23.69
N LEU A 663 3.30 7.70 -23.00
CA LEU A 663 2.68 8.66 -22.11
C LEU A 663 1.62 9.54 -22.83
N THR A 664 1.92 9.95 -24.06
CA THR A 664 0.99 10.80 -24.85
C THR A 664 -0.15 9.99 -25.49
N THR A 665 0.11 8.74 -25.91
CA THR A 665 -0.88 7.90 -26.59
C THR A 665 -1.85 7.26 -25.59
N HIS A 666 -1.35 6.83 -24.44
CA HIS A 666 -2.09 6.08 -23.42
C HIS A 666 -2.49 6.90 -22.19
N ALA A 667 -2.61 8.22 -22.31
CA ALA A 667 -2.92 9.12 -21.20
C ALA A 667 -4.19 8.75 -20.39
N LYS A 668 -5.10 7.95 -20.96
CA LYS A 668 -6.32 7.49 -20.26
C LYS A 668 -6.09 6.31 -19.31
N SER A 669 -5.03 5.55 -19.51
CA SER A 669 -4.72 4.31 -18.76
C SER A 669 -3.40 4.37 -17.98
N LEU A 670 -2.88 5.58 -17.74
CA LEU A 670 -1.69 5.80 -16.94
C LEU A 670 -1.91 5.39 -15.48
N VAL A 671 -0.83 4.98 -14.83
CA VAL A 671 -0.78 4.64 -13.39
C VAL A 671 -0.18 5.78 -12.56
N GLY A 672 -0.24 5.68 -11.23
CA GLY A 672 0.18 6.75 -10.33
C GLY A 672 1.57 7.33 -10.60
N LYS A 673 2.58 6.47 -10.83
CA LYS A 673 3.96 6.90 -11.12
C LYS A 673 4.07 7.78 -12.37
N GLU A 674 3.25 7.52 -13.38
CA GLU A 674 3.25 8.28 -14.64
C GLU A 674 2.58 9.65 -14.48
N PHE A 675 1.57 9.75 -13.61
CA PHE A 675 0.99 11.05 -13.24
C PHE A 675 1.98 11.93 -12.48
N LYS A 676 2.86 11.34 -11.65
CA LYS A 676 3.96 12.09 -11.00
C LYS A 676 4.91 12.72 -12.04
N ILE A 677 5.17 12.03 -13.16
CA ILE A 677 5.96 12.60 -14.27
C ILE A 677 5.30 13.87 -14.81
N PHE A 678 4.00 13.79 -15.12
CA PHE A 678 3.28 14.95 -15.63
C PHE A 678 3.24 16.10 -14.62
N LEU A 679 3.05 15.85 -13.34
CA LEU A 679 3.07 16.89 -12.31
C LEU A 679 4.40 17.66 -12.27
N GLN A 680 5.51 16.93 -12.34
CA GLN A 680 6.85 17.53 -12.28
C GLN A 680 7.23 18.24 -13.60
N ALA A 681 6.72 17.75 -14.72
CA ALA A 681 7.05 18.24 -16.04
C ALA A 681 6.06 19.28 -16.57
N ALA A 682 4.86 19.36 -16.03
CA ALA A 682 3.73 20.09 -16.59
C ALA A 682 4.05 21.53 -17.03
N PRO A 683 4.67 22.41 -16.22
CA PRO A 683 4.97 23.76 -16.67
C PRO A 683 5.89 23.84 -17.89
N PHE A 684 6.75 22.85 -18.07
CA PHE A 684 7.76 22.85 -19.14
C PHE A 684 7.26 22.17 -20.43
N ILE A 685 6.32 21.23 -20.32
CA ILE A 685 5.86 20.43 -21.46
C ILE A 685 4.43 20.74 -21.93
N LEU A 686 3.53 21.17 -21.02
CA LEU A 686 2.13 21.41 -21.32
C LEU A 686 1.84 22.87 -21.69
N PHE A 687 2.54 23.84 -21.12
CA PHE A 687 2.31 25.27 -21.29
C PHE A 687 2.28 25.75 -22.75
N PRO A 688 3.11 25.22 -23.68
CA PRO A 688 3.03 25.59 -25.09
C PRO A 688 1.67 25.32 -25.76
N PHE A 689 0.82 24.50 -25.14
CA PHE A 689 -0.49 24.09 -25.67
C PHE A 689 -1.66 24.66 -24.88
N MET A 690 -1.41 25.47 -23.85
CA MET A 690 -2.40 25.96 -22.89
C MET A 690 -2.61 27.46 -23.03
N ASN A 691 -3.85 27.89 -22.78
CA ASN A 691 -4.15 29.30 -22.54
C ASN A 691 -3.71 29.70 -21.11
N GLU A 692 -3.74 30.99 -20.81
CA GLU A 692 -3.27 31.56 -19.54
C GLU A 692 -4.02 30.96 -18.32
N ALA A 693 -5.33 30.77 -18.42
CA ALA A 693 -6.13 30.21 -17.33
C ALA A 693 -5.77 28.75 -17.04
N GLU A 694 -5.51 27.95 -18.07
CA GLU A 694 -5.02 26.58 -17.94
C GLU A 694 -3.60 26.52 -17.37
N GLN A 695 -2.72 27.44 -17.79
CA GLN A 695 -1.37 27.56 -17.24
C GLN A 695 -1.39 27.85 -15.73
N GLU A 696 -2.22 28.79 -15.29
CA GLU A 696 -2.38 29.13 -13.87
C GLU A 696 -2.94 27.94 -13.07
N LEU A 697 -3.91 27.21 -13.62
CA LEU A 697 -4.43 25.99 -13.00
C LEU A 697 -3.35 24.93 -12.81
N TRP A 698 -2.59 24.62 -13.88
CA TRP A 698 -1.56 23.61 -13.82
C TRP A 698 -0.35 24.03 -12.98
N LEU A 699 -0.01 25.31 -12.95
CA LEU A 699 1.01 25.86 -12.06
C LEU A 699 0.62 25.72 -10.60
N SER A 700 -0.63 26.10 -10.26
CA SER A 700 -1.14 25.95 -8.90
C SER A 700 -1.18 24.49 -8.45
N LEU A 701 -1.55 23.56 -9.35
CA LEU A 701 -1.50 22.11 -9.10
C LEU A 701 -0.07 21.61 -8.88
N SER A 702 0.87 22.05 -9.68
CA SER A 702 2.29 21.69 -9.54
C SER A 702 2.88 22.19 -8.21
N LEU A 703 2.56 23.41 -7.82
CA LEU A 703 2.98 23.97 -6.52
C LEU A 703 2.35 23.22 -5.34
N LEU A 704 1.05 22.91 -5.44
CA LEU A 704 0.37 22.09 -4.43
C LEU A 704 1.03 20.70 -4.30
N SER A 705 1.43 20.10 -5.43
CA SER A 705 2.05 18.77 -5.42
C SER A 705 3.35 18.72 -4.63
N SER A 706 4.13 19.81 -4.58
CA SER A 706 5.36 19.88 -3.79
C SER A 706 5.11 19.74 -2.28
N TYR A 707 3.94 20.17 -1.79
CA TYR A 707 3.51 19.94 -0.42
C TYR A 707 2.93 18.53 -0.22
N VAL A 708 2.11 18.07 -1.16
CA VAL A 708 1.44 16.76 -1.09
C VAL A 708 2.45 15.60 -1.03
N PHE A 709 3.57 15.68 -1.75
CA PHE A 709 4.60 14.62 -1.80
C PHE A 709 5.78 14.85 -0.84
N GLN A 710 5.71 15.83 0.02
CA GLN A 710 6.76 16.06 1.00
C GLN A 710 6.82 14.90 2.01
N THR A 711 8.02 14.32 2.16
CA THR A 711 8.26 13.15 3.04
C THR A 711 8.72 13.53 4.44
N HIS A 712 9.15 14.79 4.61
CA HIS A 712 9.65 15.35 5.86
C HIS A 712 9.07 16.74 6.09
N ILE A 713 8.41 16.96 7.21
CA ILE A 713 7.81 18.24 7.59
C ILE A 713 8.63 18.85 8.72
N ASN A 714 9.35 19.92 8.42
CA ASN A 714 10.24 20.59 9.39
C ASN A 714 9.46 21.32 10.49
N ASN A 715 8.35 21.98 10.13
CA ASN A 715 7.47 22.69 11.04
C ASN A 715 6.04 22.46 10.56
N MET A 716 5.22 21.82 11.39
CA MET A 716 3.85 21.44 11.03
C MET A 716 2.93 22.65 10.89
N ASP A 717 3.06 23.67 11.74
CA ASP A 717 2.19 24.85 11.69
C ASP A 717 2.39 25.64 10.39
N ASP A 718 3.64 25.95 10.04
CA ASP A 718 3.97 26.63 8.80
C ASP A 718 3.56 25.80 7.57
N PHE A 719 3.74 24.48 7.65
CA PHE A 719 3.34 23.57 6.59
C PHE A 719 1.81 23.56 6.40
N GLN A 720 1.05 23.47 7.48
CA GLN A 720 -0.42 23.47 7.47
C GLN A 720 -0.98 24.77 6.86
N GLU A 721 -0.44 25.93 7.25
CA GLU A 721 -0.83 27.22 6.71
C GLU A 721 -0.61 27.28 5.19
N ASN A 722 0.59 26.92 4.75
CA ASN A 722 0.95 26.91 3.34
C ASN A 722 0.14 25.88 2.53
N LEU A 723 -0.04 24.67 3.03
CA LEU A 723 -0.83 23.64 2.36
C LEU A 723 -2.28 24.10 2.15
N LYS A 724 -2.92 24.62 3.20
CA LYS A 724 -4.30 25.14 3.13
C LYS A 724 -4.41 26.28 2.10
N LYS A 725 -3.43 27.20 2.09
CA LYS A 725 -3.34 28.28 1.11
C LYS A 725 -3.25 27.75 -0.33
N HIS A 726 -2.36 26.77 -0.59
CA HIS A 726 -2.19 26.21 -1.92
C HIS A 726 -3.40 25.38 -2.38
N ILE A 727 -4.08 24.68 -1.47
CA ILE A 727 -5.35 24.01 -1.77
C ILE A 727 -6.40 25.04 -2.20
N THR A 728 -6.55 26.14 -1.47
CA THR A 728 -7.51 27.20 -1.79
C THR A 728 -7.20 27.85 -3.14
N ILE A 729 -5.93 28.17 -3.41
CA ILE A 729 -5.48 28.73 -4.70
C ILE A 729 -5.80 27.76 -5.85
N PHE A 730 -5.48 26.49 -5.71
CA PHE A 730 -5.75 25.48 -6.72
C PHE A 730 -7.25 25.35 -7.00
N LEU A 731 -8.09 25.25 -5.98
CA LEU A 731 -9.53 25.14 -6.12
C LEU A 731 -10.14 26.41 -6.75
N HIS A 732 -9.59 27.60 -6.45
CA HIS A 732 -9.99 28.85 -7.10
C HIS A 732 -9.76 28.81 -8.61
N TYR A 733 -8.54 28.46 -9.06
CA TYR A 733 -8.23 28.37 -10.48
C TYR A 733 -9.01 27.25 -11.19
N LEU A 734 -9.24 26.12 -10.49
CA LEU A 734 -10.03 25.02 -10.99
C LEU A 734 -11.45 25.46 -11.35
N ILE A 735 -12.14 26.15 -10.44
CA ILE A 735 -13.50 26.60 -10.63
C ILE A 735 -13.58 27.75 -11.64
N LYS A 736 -12.59 28.63 -11.63
CA LYS A 736 -12.45 29.70 -12.64
C LYS A 736 -12.27 29.12 -14.04
N SER A 737 -11.54 28.01 -14.19
CA SER A 737 -11.35 27.33 -15.47
C SER A 737 -12.64 26.61 -15.90
N ASN A 738 -13.25 25.84 -15.03
CA ASN A 738 -14.47 25.08 -15.34
C ASN A 738 -15.21 24.63 -14.07
N ALA A 739 -16.40 25.17 -13.85
CA ALA A 739 -17.22 24.87 -12.68
C ALA A 739 -17.75 23.43 -12.59
N GLN A 740 -17.65 22.61 -13.66
CA GLN A 740 -18.09 21.19 -13.63
C GLN A 740 -17.38 20.36 -12.53
N TRP A 741 -16.22 20.81 -12.06
CA TRP A 741 -15.39 20.08 -11.08
C TRP A 741 -15.98 20.08 -9.68
N ILE A 742 -16.89 20.98 -9.33
CA ILE A 742 -17.59 21.01 -8.04
C ILE A 742 -18.48 19.76 -7.85
N ASN A 743 -18.83 19.07 -8.93
CA ASN A 743 -19.57 17.80 -8.84
C ASN A 743 -18.68 16.58 -8.61
N LYS A 744 -17.36 16.76 -8.52
CA LYS A 744 -16.41 15.66 -8.33
C LYS A 744 -15.95 15.57 -6.87
N PRO A 745 -16.44 14.60 -6.10
CA PRO A 745 -16.16 14.51 -4.67
C PRO A 745 -14.66 14.49 -4.32
N LYS A 746 -13.82 13.98 -5.20
CA LYS A 746 -12.36 13.94 -4.98
C LYS A 746 -11.73 15.32 -4.84
N PHE A 747 -12.27 16.34 -5.52
CA PHE A 747 -11.79 17.71 -5.36
C PHE A 747 -12.21 18.30 -4.01
N HIS A 748 -13.41 18.00 -3.52
CA HIS A 748 -13.79 18.38 -2.16
C HIS A 748 -12.93 17.65 -1.11
N MET A 749 -12.66 16.35 -1.30
CA MET A 749 -11.80 15.60 -0.36
C MET A 749 -10.42 16.23 -0.15
N LEU A 750 -9.92 16.98 -1.14
CA LEU A 750 -8.65 17.71 -1.00
C LEU A 750 -8.67 18.73 0.15
N THR A 751 -9.84 19.30 0.47
CA THR A 751 -9.96 20.27 1.59
C THR A 751 -9.67 19.62 2.95
N HIS A 752 -9.84 18.29 3.06
CA HIS A 752 -9.56 17.49 4.26
C HIS A 752 -8.14 16.88 4.29
N LEU A 753 -7.32 17.14 3.26
CA LEU A 753 -5.94 16.61 3.23
C LEU A 753 -5.10 17.19 4.37
N ALA A 754 -5.28 18.47 4.67
CA ALA A 754 -4.55 19.15 5.73
C ALA A 754 -4.81 18.52 7.11
N GLU A 755 -6.08 18.16 7.40
CA GLU A 755 -6.48 17.44 8.62
C GLU A 755 -5.87 16.03 8.68
N SER A 756 -5.87 15.31 7.54
CA SER A 756 -5.25 14.00 7.45
C SER A 756 -3.73 14.04 7.71
N ILE A 757 -3.03 15.04 7.18
CA ILE A 757 -1.59 15.22 7.41
C ILE A 757 -1.31 15.62 8.85
N LEU A 758 -2.14 16.49 9.45
CA LEU A 758 -1.99 16.85 10.86
C LEU A 758 -2.08 15.61 11.77
N ARG A 759 -3.03 14.69 11.46
CA ARG A 759 -3.28 13.50 12.26
C ARG A 759 -2.25 12.38 12.03
N PHE A 760 -1.80 12.18 10.79
CA PHE A 760 -0.97 11.02 10.39
C PHE A 760 0.44 11.37 9.92
N GLY A 761 0.83 12.65 9.91
CA GLY A 761 2.12 13.11 9.39
C GLY A 761 2.12 13.22 7.85
N PRO A 762 3.30 13.26 7.22
CA PRO A 762 3.45 13.39 5.76
C PRO A 762 2.58 12.44 4.94
N ALA A 763 1.89 12.94 3.92
CA ALA A 763 0.94 12.15 3.14
C ALA A 763 1.52 10.88 2.45
N PRO A 764 2.80 10.85 2.01
CA PRO A 764 3.40 9.62 1.50
C PRO A 764 3.46 8.46 2.52
N LEU A 765 3.40 8.74 3.82
CA LEU A 765 3.40 7.69 4.86
C LEU A 765 2.12 6.86 4.86
N PHE A 766 1.00 7.43 4.43
CA PHE A 766 -0.30 6.76 4.35
C PHE A 766 -0.82 6.65 2.90
N ALA A 767 0.09 6.60 1.92
CA ALA A 767 -0.25 6.35 0.52
C ALA A 767 -0.37 4.85 0.23
N THR A 768 -1.32 4.47 -0.64
CA THR A 768 -1.60 3.07 -1.00
C THR A 768 -0.70 2.51 -2.11
N GLU A 769 0.23 3.27 -2.64
CA GLU A 769 1.08 2.87 -3.79
C GLU A 769 1.80 1.53 -3.57
N LYS A 770 2.26 1.25 -2.34
CA LYS A 770 2.90 -0.03 -1.98
C LYS A 770 1.90 -1.19 -2.03
N PHE A 771 0.68 -0.98 -1.54
CA PHE A 771 -0.38 -1.98 -1.57
C PHE A 771 -0.87 -2.26 -2.98
N GLU A 772 -0.98 -1.23 -3.84
CA GLU A 772 -1.31 -1.41 -5.25
C GLU A 772 -0.26 -2.24 -6.00
N SER A 773 1.01 -2.03 -5.71
CA SER A 773 2.10 -2.86 -6.24
C SER A 773 1.98 -4.32 -5.78
N TYR A 774 1.54 -4.54 -4.53
CA TYR A 774 1.31 -5.87 -3.98
C TYR A 774 0.15 -6.62 -4.66
N ASN A 775 -0.83 -5.91 -5.20
CA ASN A 775 -1.92 -6.49 -6.01
C ASN A 775 -1.41 -7.26 -7.24
N GLY A 776 -0.26 -6.89 -7.81
CA GLY A 776 0.39 -7.67 -8.87
C GLY A 776 0.76 -9.09 -8.42
N ILE A 777 1.26 -9.23 -7.20
CA ILE A 777 1.63 -10.52 -6.60
C ILE A 777 0.35 -11.34 -6.33
N LEU A 778 -0.71 -10.72 -5.81
CA LEU A 778 -2.00 -11.36 -5.58
C LEU A 778 -2.62 -11.88 -6.88
N ARG A 779 -2.55 -11.11 -7.97
CA ARG A 779 -3.03 -11.53 -9.30
C ARG A 779 -2.31 -12.78 -9.78
N ASN A 780 -0.98 -12.80 -9.70
CA ASN A 780 -0.20 -13.97 -10.07
C ASN A 780 -0.59 -15.19 -9.23
N ALA A 781 -0.74 -15.01 -7.92
CA ALA A 781 -1.20 -16.08 -7.03
C ALA A 781 -2.58 -16.61 -7.40
N SER A 782 -3.52 -15.73 -7.80
CA SER A 782 -4.88 -16.10 -8.21
C SER A 782 -4.89 -16.82 -9.57
N THR A 783 -4.13 -16.37 -10.56
CA THR A 783 -4.09 -17.01 -11.89
C THR A 783 -3.58 -18.44 -11.84
N HIS A 784 -2.71 -18.75 -10.88
CA HIS A 784 -2.14 -20.08 -10.64
C HIS A 784 -2.85 -20.86 -9.53
N SER A 785 -4.07 -20.47 -9.13
CA SER A 785 -4.91 -21.25 -8.24
C SER A 785 -5.73 -22.30 -9.02
N ASN A 786 -6.30 -23.27 -8.32
CA ASN A 786 -7.22 -24.24 -8.91
C ASN A 786 -8.59 -23.64 -9.30
N ARG A 787 -8.83 -22.36 -8.96
CA ARG A 787 -10.06 -21.57 -9.19
C ARG A 787 -11.31 -22.08 -8.46
N LEU A 788 -11.21 -23.13 -7.66
CA LEU A 788 -12.32 -23.65 -6.84
C LEU A 788 -12.43 -22.88 -5.52
N ALA A 789 -11.30 -22.66 -4.86
CA ALA A 789 -11.21 -21.90 -3.62
C ALA A 789 -10.01 -20.90 -3.65
N PRO A 790 -10.01 -19.90 -4.56
CA PRO A 790 -8.84 -19.06 -4.80
C PRO A 790 -8.38 -18.30 -3.57
N GLY A 791 -9.29 -17.85 -2.70
CA GLY A 791 -8.95 -17.18 -1.45
C GLY A 791 -8.12 -18.05 -0.53
N ARG A 792 -8.48 -19.32 -0.37
CA ARG A 792 -7.73 -20.30 0.43
C ARG A 792 -6.37 -20.61 -0.20
N ASP A 793 -6.33 -20.85 -1.52
CA ASP A 793 -5.09 -21.17 -2.23
C ASP A 793 -4.07 -20.03 -2.12
N ILE A 794 -4.55 -18.79 -2.21
CA ILE A 794 -3.73 -17.60 -2.02
C ILE A 794 -3.24 -17.53 -0.57
N ALA A 795 -4.12 -17.74 0.41
CA ALA A 795 -3.74 -17.77 1.83
C ALA A 795 -2.64 -18.80 2.12
N ILE A 796 -2.75 -20.02 1.55
CA ILE A 796 -1.70 -21.05 1.65
C ILE A 796 -0.37 -20.57 1.08
N LYS A 797 -0.37 -19.97 -0.12
CA LYS A 797 0.86 -19.48 -0.76
C LYS A 797 1.53 -18.39 0.05
N PHE A 798 0.76 -17.43 0.54
CA PHE A 798 1.31 -16.34 1.38
C PHE A 798 1.77 -16.84 2.73
N SER A 799 1.05 -17.75 3.37
CA SER A 799 1.47 -18.40 4.60
C SER A 799 2.81 -19.14 4.42
N ASN A 800 2.96 -19.91 3.34
CA ASN A 800 4.23 -20.58 3.00
C ASN A 800 5.37 -19.58 2.80
N PHE A 801 5.11 -18.48 2.09
CA PHE A 801 6.12 -17.44 1.85
C PHE A 801 6.56 -16.75 3.15
N HIS A 802 5.61 -16.36 3.98
CA HIS A 802 5.91 -15.72 5.26
C HIS A 802 6.65 -16.67 6.21
N SER A 803 6.24 -17.95 6.26
CA SER A 803 6.94 -18.98 7.03
C SER A 803 8.40 -19.14 6.58
N LEU A 804 8.61 -19.27 5.28
CA LEU A 804 9.94 -19.41 4.70
C LEU A 804 10.79 -18.15 4.95
N LYS A 805 10.19 -16.97 4.80
CA LYS A 805 10.84 -15.69 5.08
C LYS A 805 11.29 -15.60 6.55
N SER A 806 10.42 -15.93 7.50
CA SER A 806 10.72 -15.90 8.93
C SER A 806 11.88 -16.83 9.28
N ILE A 807 11.84 -18.08 8.84
CA ILE A 807 12.89 -19.08 9.09
C ILE A 807 14.25 -18.62 8.54
N LEU A 808 14.27 -18.20 7.25
CA LEU A 808 15.52 -17.82 6.57
C LEU A 808 16.15 -16.55 7.14
N SER A 809 15.33 -15.59 7.58
CA SER A 809 15.82 -14.35 8.19
C SER A 809 16.27 -14.49 9.64
N GLY A 810 16.20 -15.70 10.20
CA GLY A 810 16.64 -15.98 11.58
C GLY A 810 15.59 -15.73 12.66
N GLY A 811 14.30 -15.76 12.25
CA GLY A 811 13.20 -15.65 13.21
C GLY A 811 13.30 -16.71 14.30
N VAL A 812 13.07 -16.29 15.56
CA VAL A 812 13.05 -17.16 16.73
C VAL A 812 11.71 -17.88 16.80
N LEU A 813 11.77 -19.19 16.89
CA LEU A 813 10.60 -20.04 17.14
C LEU A 813 10.36 -20.10 18.65
N TYR A 814 9.29 -19.50 19.12
CA TYR A 814 8.93 -19.48 20.53
C TYR A 814 7.72 -20.38 20.80
N ASP A 815 7.92 -21.37 21.62
CA ASP A 815 6.84 -22.24 22.09
C ASP A 815 6.28 -21.70 23.42
N GLN A 816 5.05 -21.22 23.37
CA GLN A 816 4.35 -20.64 24.52
C GLN A 816 4.07 -21.66 25.62
N GLN A 817 3.89 -22.95 25.28
CA GLN A 817 3.57 -23.98 26.27
C GLN A 817 4.79 -24.39 27.10
N THR A 818 5.92 -24.53 26.43
CA THR A 818 7.17 -24.96 27.08
C THR A 818 8.05 -23.78 27.49
N GLN A 819 7.71 -22.55 27.06
CA GLN A 819 8.51 -21.32 27.26
C GLN A 819 9.93 -21.47 26.69
N THR A 820 10.11 -22.28 25.65
CA THR A 820 11.41 -22.53 25.03
C THR A 820 11.53 -21.82 23.68
N THR A 821 12.75 -21.48 23.33
CA THR A 821 13.09 -20.88 22.04
C THR A 821 13.96 -21.83 21.22
N SER A 822 13.73 -21.85 19.93
CA SER A 822 14.59 -22.55 18.96
C SER A 822 14.85 -21.66 17.74
N HIS A 823 15.87 -22.02 16.95
CA HIS A 823 16.27 -21.29 15.76
C HIS A 823 16.47 -22.25 14.60
N ALA A 824 16.40 -21.72 13.38
CA ALA A 824 16.89 -22.46 12.22
C ALA A 824 18.38 -22.77 12.39
N SER A 825 18.81 -23.90 11.83
CA SER A 825 20.21 -24.31 11.92
C SER A 825 21.16 -23.31 11.26
N ALA A 826 22.42 -23.32 11.68
CA ALA A 826 23.45 -22.43 11.12
C ALA A 826 23.60 -22.59 9.59
N GLN A 827 23.38 -23.78 9.05
CA GLN A 827 23.46 -24.03 7.60
C GLN A 827 22.35 -23.29 6.85
N VAL A 828 21.11 -23.30 7.37
CA VAL A 828 19.97 -22.58 6.78
C VAL A 828 20.21 -21.07 6.81
N LEU A 829 20.66 -20.54 7.95
CA LEU A 829 20.95 -19.11 8.11
C LEU A 829 22.11 -18.66 7.20
N ASN A 830 23.17 -19.45 7.05
CA ASN A 830 24.31 -19.14 6.20
C ASN A 830 23.90 -19.03 4.71
N ILE A 831 22.96 -19.85 4.24
CA ILE A 831 22.45 -19.73 2.86
C ILE A 831 21.81 -18.37 2.63
N PHE A 832 20.99 -17.92 3.56
CA PHE A 832 20.33 -16.60 3.45
C PHE A 832 21.37 -15.47 3.54
N GLN A 833 22.25 -15.50 4.52
CA GLN A 833 23.25 -14.44 4.75
C GLN A 833 24.23 -14.28 3.60
N ASN A 834 24.58 -15.38 2.91
CA ASN A 834 25.56 -15.38 1.83
C ASN A 834 24.97 -15.29 0.42
N THR A 835 23.64 -15.22 0.29
CA THR A 835 22.98 -15.22 -1.03
C THR A 835 22.08 -13.99 -1.21
N PRO A 836 22.61 -12.85 -1.73
CA PRO A 836 21.86 -11.63 -1.94
C PRO A 836 20.60 -11.80 -2.80
N SER A 837 20.62 -12.71 -3.76
CA SER A 837 19.44 -13.01 -4.59
C SER A 837 18.28 -13.62 -3.79
N ILE A 838 18.57 -14.48 -2.82
CA ILE A 838 17.55 -15.02 -1.90
C ILE A 838 17.04 -13.92 -0.98
N GLN A 839 17.89 -13.08 -0.42
CA GLN A 839 17.50 -11.95 0.41
C GLN A 839 16.54 -11.03 -0.35
N LYS A 840 16.91 -10.64 -1.56
CA LYS A 840 16.07 -9.79 -2.42
C LYS A 840 14.72 -10.43 -2.75
N SER A 841 14.69 -11.73 -3.05
CA SER A 841 13.44 -12.46 -3.34
C SER A 841 12.52 -12.60 -2.12
N MET A 842 13.08 -12.52 -0.89
CA MET A 842 12.34 -12.49 0.37
C MET A 842 11.97 -11.07 0.81
N GLY A 843 12.25 -10.06 -0.02
CA GLY A 843 11.93 -8.65 0.27
C GLY A 843 12.93 -7.94 1.16
N TYR A 844 14.12 -8.52 1.37
CA TYR A 844 15.23 -7.83 2.04
C TYR A 844 16.17 -7.20 1.03
N ASP A 845 16.49 -5.94 1.22
CA ASP A 845 17.46 -5.24 0.38
C ASP A 845 18.88 -5.48 0.92
N ALA A 846 19.65 -6.32 0.23
CA ALA A 846 21.06 -6.56 0.58
C ALA A 846 21.91 -5.29 0.53
N SER A 847 21.48 -4.25 -0.22
CA SER A 847 22.17 -2.96 -0.31
C SER A 847 21.79 -1.99 0.82
N SER A 848 20.73 -2.28 1.57
CA SER A 848 20.17 -1.36 2.59
C SER A 848 21.03 -1.21 3.87
N GLY A 849 22.16 -1.89 3.94
CA GLY A 849 23.09 -1.81 5.08
C GLY A 849 22.64 -2.62 6.32
N GLN A 850 21.50 -3.31 6.27
CA GLN A 850 21.12 -4.26 7.31
C GLN A 850 22.14 -5.42 7.42
N PHE A 851 22.75 -5.80 6.28
CA PHE A 851 23.76 -6.84 6.19
C PHE A 851 25.16 -6.33 5.85
N GLN A 852 25.29 -5.08 5.42
CA GLN A 852 26.59 -4.47 5.10
C GLN A 852 26.81 -3.23 5.97
N LYS A 853 27.75 -3.33 6.91
CA LYS A 853 28.26 -2.19 7.71
C LYS A 853 29.06 -1.17 6.90
N LYS A 854 29.27 -1.39 5.60
CA LYS A 854 29.98 -0.45 4.73
C LYS A 854 28.97 0.19 3.76
N MET A 855 28.86 1.53 3.82
CA MET A 855 28.35 2.31 2.70
C MET A 855 29.02 1.81 1.42
N PRO A 856 28.30 1.64 0.31
CA PRO A 856 28.95 1.38 -0.95
C PRO A 856 30.02 2.47 -1.12
N SER A 857 31.28 2.08 -1.06
CA SER A 857 32.39 2.99 -1.38
C SER A 857 32.02 3.59 -2.73
N GLN A 858 32.10 4.92 -2.86
CA GLN A 858 31.86 5.62 -4.10
C GLN A 858 32.66 4.89 -5.20
N VAL A 859 31.96 4.06 -6.00
CA VAL A 859 32.62 3.30 -7.07
C VAL A 859 32.61 4.21 -8.31
N PRO A 860 33.72 4.83 -8.65
CA PRO A 860 33.78 5.67 -9.82
C PRO A 860 33.70 4.81 -11.09
N ILE A 861 32.78 5.13 -11.97
CA ILE A 861 32.73 4.52 -13.31
C ILE A 861 33.79 5.23 -14.18
N PRO A 862 34.82 4.50 -14.66
CA PRO A 862 35.87 5.11 -15.48
C PRO A 862 35.33 5.58 -16.83
N LEU A 863 35.82 6.71 -17.32
CA LEU A 863 35.52 7.20 -18.65
C LEU A 863 36.28 6.35 -19.71
N PRO A 864 35.68 6.04 -20.89
CA PRO A 864 36.42 5.49 -22.01
C PRO A 864 37.57 6.40 -22.41
N LYS A 865 38.77 5.83 -22.73
CA LYS A 865 39.98 6.60 -23.05
C LYS A 865 39.77 7.63 -24.19
N ALA A 866 38.87 7.32 -25.13
CA ALA A 866 38.55 8.21 -26.25
C ALA A 866 37.87 9.54 -25.83
N ASP A 867 37.26 9.57 -24.66
CA ASP A 867 36.46 10.69 -24.16
C ASP A 867 37.17 11.45 -23.03
N GLU A 868 38.41 11.05 -22.67
CA GLU A 868 39.18 11.73 -21.62
C GLU A 868 39.62 13.14 -22.07
N LEU A 869 39.20 14.14 -21.29
CA LEU A 869 39.69 15.51 -21.48
C LEU A 869 41.09 15.69 -20.86
N PRO A 870 41.94 16.57 -21.40
CA PRO A 870 43.18 16.90 -20.75
C PRO A 870 42.94 17.51 -19.38
N VAL A 871 43.76 17.12 -18.39
CA VAL A 871 43.65 17.65 -17.02
C VAL A 871 43.78 19.17 -17.02
N PRO A 872 42.78 19.89 -16.49
CA PRO A 872 42.83 21.36 -16.47
C PRO A 872 44.06 21.89 -15.74
N PRO A 873 44.78 22.88 -16.29
CA PRO A 873 45.98 23.44 -15.65
C PRO A 873 45.75 23.93 -14.22
N ALA A 874 44.61 24.60 -13.98
CA ALA A 874 44.23 25.04 -12.65
C ALA A 874 44.05 23.92 -11.63
N LEU A 875 43.64 22.74 -12.07
CA LEU A 875 43.53 21.56 -11.20
C LEU A 875 44.91 21.01 -10.83
N LYS A 876 45.83 20.97 -11.78
CA LYS A 876 47.23 20.59 -11.54
C LYS A 876 47.91 21.56 -10.58
N THR A 877 47.66 22.86 -10.70
CA THR A 877 48.20 23.89 -9.80
C THR A 877 47.64 23.73 -8.38
N LYS A 878 46.37 23.43 -8.25
CA LYS A 878 45.73 23.27 -6.92
C LYS A 878 46.14 21.99 -6.20
N PHE A 879 46.50 20.91 -6.94
CA PHE A 879 46.90 19.60 -6.42
C PHE A 879 48.13 19.08 -7.18
N PRO A 880 49.34 19.65 -6.98
CA PRO A 880 50.49 19.41 -7.83
C PRO A 880 51.07 18.00 -7.76
N SER A 881 50.86 17.28 -6.68
CA SER A 881 51.45 15.94 -6.45
C SER A 881 50.52 14.78 -6.81
N GLN A 882 49.31 15.04 -7.33
CA GLN A 882 48.29 13.99 -7.54
C GLN A 882 48.17 13.58 -9.00
N LYS A 883 47.90 12.27 -9.20
CA LYS A 883 47.49 11.73 -10.50
C LYS A 883 45.99 11.88 -10.67
N PHE A 884 45.59 12.43 -11.81
CA PHE A 884 44.16 12.63 -12.10
C PHE A 884 43.66 11.61 -13.11
N LYS A 885 42.54 10.99 -12.79
CA LYS A 885 41.77 10.13 -13.71
C LYS A 885 40.34 10.70 -13.82
N GLN A 886 39.92 10.99 -15.05
CA GLN A 886 38.53 11.43 -15.25
C GLN A 886 37.58 10.23 -15.08
N ILE A 887 36.42 10.49 -14.44
CA ILE A 887 35.37 9.50 -14.23
C ILE A 887 34.06 10.04 -14.80
N THR A 888 33.14 9.13 -15.15
CA THR A 888 31.84 9.44 -15.76
C THR A 888 30.81 9.81 -14.72
N CYS A 889 30.84 9.11 -13.59
CA CYS A 889 29.84 9.20 -12.55
C CYS A 889 30.48 9.13 -11.17
N LEU A 890 29.92 9.86 -10.22
CA LEU A 890 30.24 9.77 -8.80
C LEU A 890 28.96 9.68 -7.99
N GLN A 891 28.83 8.66 -7.17
CA GLN A 891 27.69 8.50 -6.27
C GLN A 891 27.91 9.32 -5.01
N LEU A 892 26.98 10.21 -4.68
CA LEU A 892 27.02 11.06 -3.47
C LEU A 892 26.37 10.34 -2.30
N ASP A 893 25.23 9.70 -2.53
CA ASP A 893 24.47 8.92 -1.56
C ASP A 893 23.82 7.72 -2.28
N ARG A 894 23.08 6.87 -1.57
CA ARG A 894 22.41 5.65 -2.09
C ARG A 894 21.59 5.88 -3.35
N ASN A 895 20.90 7.01 -3.41
CA ASN A 895 19.97 7.36 -4.48
C ASN A 895 20.43 8.58 -5.30
N GLU A 896 21.60 9.10 -5.05
CA GLU A 896 22.04 10.37 -5.63
C GLU A 896 23.40 10.24 -6.30
N GLU A 897 23.43 10.42 -7.61
CA GLU A 897 24.62 10.39 -8.42
C GLU A 897 24.84 11.71 -9.17
N ILE A 898 26.10 12.06 -9.40
CA ILE A 898 26.46 13.19 -10.26
C ILE A 898 27.17 12.73 -11.51
N ARG A 899 26.78 13.35 -12.63
CA ARG A 899 27.39 13.17 -13.96
C ARG A 899 27.64 14.53 -14.60
N LYS A 900 28.39 14.55 -15.69
CA LYS A 900 28.54 15.74 -16.52
C LYS A 900 27.17 16.29 -16.94
N GLY A 901 26.97 17.59 -16.77
CA GLY A 901 25.70 18.25 -17.11
C GLY A 901 24.70 18.35 -15.97
N HIS A 902 24.88 17.61 -14.87
CA HIS A 902 24.02 17.73 -13.70
C HIS A 902 24.23 19.09 -13.00
N PHE A 903 23.16 19.58 -12.37
CA PHE A 903 23.24 20.77 -11.54
C PHE A 903 23.34 20.37 -10.07
N VAL A 904 24.20 21.05 -9.31
CA VAL A 904 24.51 20.71 -7.92
C VAL A 904 24.45 21.94 -7.03
N LEU A 905 23.98 21.79 -5.81
CA LEU A 905 24.08 22.79 -4.76
C LEU A 905 25.40 22.60 -4.03
N ILE A 906 26.19 23.66 -3.94
CA ILE A 906 27.55 23.64 -3.40
C ILE A 906 27.57 24.45 -2.11
N LYS A 907 28.02 23.81 -1.02
CA LYS A 907 28.22 24.44 0.27
C LYS A 907 29.41 25.40 0.23
N SER A 908 29.16 26.67 0.60
CA SER A 908 30.16 27.74 0.68
C SER A 908 29.74 28.76 1.76
N LEU A 909 30.43 29.85 1.93
CA LEU A 909 29.98 30.99 2.76
C LEU A 909 28.59 31.48 2.33
N ASN A 910 28.38 31.54 1.02
CA ASN A 910 27.06 31.68 0.38
C ASN A 910 26.93 30.52 -0.57
N ASP A 911 25.99 29.61 -0.29
CA ASP A 911 25.72 28.44 -1.12
C ASP A 911 25.34 28.88 -2.54
N TYR A 912 25.84 28.15 -3.54
CA TYR A 912 25.59 28.47 -4.94
C TYR A 912 25.34 27.22 -5.78
N ILE A 913 24.69 27.39 -6.91
CA ILE A 913 24.43 26.32 -7.88
C ILE A 913 25.58 26.25 -8.89
N GLY A 914 26.04 25.04 -9.18
CA GLY A 914 27.02 24.73 -10.21
C GLY A 914 26.53 23.71 -11.21
N CYS A 915 26.88 23.87 -12.50
CA CYS A 915 26.71 22.87 -13.54
C CYS A 915 27.96 22.01 -13.67
N VAL A 916 27.87 20.71 -13.49
CA VAL A 916 29.02 19.79 -13.54
C VAL A 916 29.58 19.71 -14.94
N LYS A 917 30.88 20.04 -15.09
CA LYS A 917 31.63 20.00 -16.35
C LYS A 917 32.42 18.70 -16.49
N SER A 918 33.11 18.28 -15.42
CA SER A 918 33.90 17.06 -15.37
C SER A 918 34.13 16.61 -13.93
N ILE A 919 34.40 15.36 -13.73
CA ILE A 919 34.64 14.74 -12.42
C ILE A 919 35.99 14.03 -12.46
N TRP A 920 36.83 14.25 -11.44
CA TRP A 920 38.21 13.79 -11.39
C TRP A 920 38.46 12.99 -10.11
N ASN A 921 39.03 11.82 -10.28
CA ASN A 921 39.51 11.00 -9.17
C ASN A 921 41.03 11.22 -9.03
N THR A 922 41.49 11.58 -7.84
CA THR A 922 42.89 11.74 -7.51
C THR A 922 43.52 10.53 -6.82
N GLY A 923 42.76 9.49 -6.62
CA GLY A 923 43.08 8.31 -5.80
C GLY A 923 42.69 8.49 -4.34
N ALA A 924 42.85 9.64 -3.76
CA ALA A 924 42.47 9.94 -2.37
C ALA A 924 41.18 10.79 -2.25
N LEU A 925 40.91 11.63 -3.24
CA LEU A 925 39.81 12.58 -3.23
C LEU A 925 39.11 12.65 -4.58
N PHE A 926 37.82 13.01 -4.56
CA PHE A 926 37.07 13.32 -5.78
C PHE A 926 36.93 14.86 -5.92
N VAL A 927 37.33 15.38 -7.06
CA VAL A 927 37.26 16.81 -7.41
C VAL A 927 36.29 16.98 -8.56
N VAL A 928 35.31 17.87 -8.39
CA VAL A 928 34.29 18.16 -9.40
C VAL A 928 34.56 19.55 -9.96
N SER A 929 34.69 19.64 -11.29
CA SER A 929 34.78 20.91 -12.01
C SER A 929 33.35 21.34 -12.31
N VAL A 930 32.98 22.53 -11.87
CA VAL A 930 31.64 23.08 -12.05
C VAL A 930 31.68 24.46 -12.71
N ILE A 931 30.74 24.73 -13.58
CA ILE A 931 30.45 26.07 -14.09
C ILE A 931 29.49 26.72 -13.11
N LYS A 932 29.89 27.83 -12.52
CA LYS A 932 29.06 28.57 -11.57
C LYS A 932 27.83 29.14 -12.29
N MET A 933 26.66 28.96 -11.68
CA MET A 933 25.41 29.53 -12.17
C MET A 933 25.16 30.88 -11.50
N ARG A 934 24.61 31.80 -12.26
CA ARG A 934 24.17 33.10 -11.76
C ARG A 934 22.65 33.12 -11.72
N GLU A 935 22.10 33.38 -10.55
CA GLU A 935 20.67 33.61 -10.38
C GLU A 935 20.27 34.93 -11.05
N SER A 936 19.17 34.91 -11.75
CA SER A 936 18.50 36.07 -12.30
C SER A 936 17.12 36.25 -11.69
N VAL A 937 16.32 37.15 -12.23
CA VAL A 937 14.92 37.36 -11.76
C VAL A 937 14.06 36.12 -11.94
N VAL A 938 12.94 36.05 -11.22
CA VAL A 938 11.94 35.01 -11.40
C VAL A 938 11.38 35.11 -12.83
N ASN A 939 11.39 34.01 -13.57
CA ASN A 939 10.81 33.95 -14.91
C ASN A 939 9.30 34.19 -14.83
N PRO A 940 8.75 35.20 -15.54
CA PRO A 940 7.33 35.54 -15.43
C PRO A 940 6.39 34.46 -15.99
N HIS A 941 6.83 33.68 -17.00
CA HIS A 941 6.05 32.62 -17.62
C HIS A 941 5.96 31.40 -16.74
N TYR A 942 7.11 30.88 -16.25
CA TYR A 942 7.14 29.69 -15.39
C TYR A 942 6.94 29.99 -13.90
N LYS A 943 7.06 31.26 -13.49
CA LYS A 943 7.04 31.73 -12.08
C LYS A 943 8.08 31.02 -11.21
N MET A 944 9.22 30.65 -11.80
CA MET A 944 10.32 29.94 -11.19
C MET A 944 11.60 30.77 -11.24
N ARG A 945 12.52 30.49 -10.28
CA ARG A 945 13.84 31.13 -10.28
C ARG A 945 14.63 30.74 -11.53
N GLN A 946 15.23 31.69 -12.17
CA GLN A 946 15.99 31.54 -13.42
C GLN A 946 17.48 31.61 -13.16
N PHE A 947 18.25 30.75 -13.80
CA PHE A 947 19.71 30.68 -13.69
C PHE A 947 20.37 30.69 -15.07
N SER A 948 21.52 31.35 -15.18
CA SER A 948 22.34 31.40 -16.40
C SER A 948 23.73 30.87 -16.10
N LYS A 949 24.36 30.17 -17.05
CA LYS A 949 25.74 29.75 -16.96
C LYS A 949 26.67 31.01 -16.99
N THR A 950 27.67 31.02 -16.10
CA THR A 950 28.75 32.02 -16.16
C THR A 950 29.96 31.45 -16.88
N ASN A 951 30.96 32.29 -17.16
CA ASN A 951 32.25 31.83 -17.67
C ASN A 951 33.19 31.31 -16.55
N GLU A 952 32.76 31.37 -15.29
CA GLU A 952 33.55 30.97 -14.14
C GLU A 952 33.48 29.46 -13.94
N THR A 953 34.63 28.78 -14.03
CA THR A 953 34.79 27.36 -13.71
C THR A 953 35.51 27.23 -12.37
N VAL A 954 34.87 26.55 -11.42
CA VAL A 954 35.40 26.34 -10.06
C VAL A 954 35.62 24.84 -9.85
N PHE A 955 36.64 24.49 -9.05
CA PHE A 955 36.96 23.14 -8.63
C PHE A 955 36.59 22.96 -7.17
N VAL A 956 35.66 22.06 -6.90
CA VAL A 956 35.15 21.75 -5.56
C VAL A 956 35.39 20.28 -5.21
N LEU A 957 35.55 20.01 -3.94
CA LEU A 957 35.61 18.62 -3.44
C LEU A 957 34.21 18.03 -3.41
N SER A 958 34.07 16.72 -3.57
CA SER A 958 32.78 16.03 -3.57
C SER A 958 32.00 16.24 -2.26
N ASN A 959 32.67 16.35 -1.13
CA ASN A 959 32.05 16.61 0.18
C ASN A 959 31.49 18.03 0.36
N ALA A 960 31.83 18.96 -0.54
CA ALA A 960 31.21 20.28 -0.58
C ALA A 960 29.89 20.31 -1.36
N ILE A 961 29.53 19.23 -2.04
CA ILE A 961 28.26 19.12 -2.76
C ILE A 961 27.21 18.66 -1.77
N ILE A 962 26.15 19.47 -1.61
CA ILE A 962 25.04 19.17 -0.69
C ILE A 962 24.09 18.19 -1.34
N THR A 963 23.65 18.47 -2.56
CA THR A 963 22.66 17.69 -3.32
C THR A 963 22.69 18.06 -4.80
N THR A 964 22.04 17.24 -5.62
CA THR A 964 21.74 17.56 -7.02
C THR A 964 20.44 18.33 -7.13
N LEU A 965 20.32 19.18 -8.13
CA LEU A 965 19.14 20.00 -8.38
C LEU A 965 18.60 19.78 -9.78
N ASN A 966 17.29 19.84 -9.93
CA ASN A 966 16.65 19.79 -11.25
C ASN A 966 16.49 21.19 -11.81
N LEU A 967 17.27 21.53 -12.83
CA LEU A 967 17.10 22.73 -13.61
C LEU A 967 16.65 22.37 -15.03
N GLN A 968 15.55 22.98 -15.46
CA GLN A 968 14.95 22.78 -16.76
C GLN A 968 15.34 23.90 -17.73
N HIS A 969 15.59 23.53 -18.95
CA HIS A 969 15.85 24.47 -20.03
C HIS A 969 14.66 25.42 -20.20
N ASN A 970 14.96 26.72 -20.39
CA ASN A 970 13.92 27.71 -20.67
C ASN A 970 13.55 27.69 -22.16
N CYS A 971 12.63 26.81 -22.52
CA CYS A 971 12.19 26.64 -23.90
C CYS A 971 11.31 27.81 -24.39
N PHE A 972 10.67 28.55 -23.49
CA PHE A 972 9.82 29.68 -23.85
C PHE A 972 10.62 30.84 -24.44
N ASP A 973 11.69 31.25 -23.74
CA ASP A 973 12.58 32.33 -24.21
C ASP A 973 13.67 31.83 -25.18
N GLY A 974 13.84 30.50 -25.26
CA GLY A 974 14.94 29.85 -25.97
C GLY A 974 14.77 29.67 -27.45
N GLU A 975 13.63 30.01 -28.03
CA GLU A 975 13.29 29.78 -29.44
C GLU A 975 13.61 28.34 -29.92
N CYS A 976 13.32 27.38 -29.06
CA CYS A 976 13.58 25.97 -29.35
C CYS A 976 12.76 25.45 -30.53
N GLN A 977 13.39 24.75 -31.44
CA GLN A 977 12.78 24.33 -32.69
C GLN A 977 12.26 22.89 -32.63
N VAL A 978 11.01 22.69 -33.09
CA VAL A 978 10.44 21.36 -33.30
C VAL A 978 10.99 20.77 -34.59
N LYS A 979 11.67 19.62 -34.52
CA LYS A 979 12.18 18.88 -35.67
C LYS A 979 11.37 17.61 -35.89
N LYS A 980 11.05 17.31 -37.15
CA LYS A 980 10.48 16.00 -37.53
C LYS A 980 11.63 15.05 -37.85
N ASN A 981 11.65 13.92 -37.16
CA ASN A 981 12.63 12.90 -37.39
C ASN A 981 12.27 12.07 -38.62
N LYS A 982 13.28 11.61 -39.40
CA LYS A 982 13.04 10.61 -40.45
C LYS A 982 12.68 9.29 -39.82
N ARG A 983 11.56 8.70 -40.24
CA ARG A 983 11.17 7.36 -39.77
C ARG A 983 12.20 6.33 -40.18
N THR A 984 12.76 5.62 -39.26
CA THR A 984 13.53 4.39 -39.48
C THR A 984 12.66 3.19 -39.08
N LYS A 985 13.01 1.99 -39.49
CA LYS A 985 12.24 0.77 -39.15
C LYS A 985 12.10 0.53 -37.64
N VAL A 986 13.00 1.08 -36.86
CA VAL A 986 13.08 0.90 -35.38
C VAL A 986 12.62 2.16 -34.64
N GLU A 987 12.55 3.31 -35.31
CA GLU A 987 12.27 4.57 -34.67
C GLU A 987 10.80 4.73 -34.33
N ARG A 988 10.51 5.02 -33.09
CA ARG A 988 9.17 5.08 -32.51
C ARG A 988 8.67 6.51 -32.36
N GLN A 989 9.53 7.51 -32.49
CA GLN A 989 9.20 8.91 -32.25
C GLN A 989 9.45 9.77 -33.49
N ASP A 990 8.42 10.53 -33.89
CA ASP A 990 8.41 11.30 -35.12
C ASP A 990 8.88 12.76 -34.92
N THR A 991 9.00 13.21 -33.68
CA THR A 991 9.30 14.61 -33.33
C THR A 991 10.31 14.70 -32.20
N SER A 992 11.23 15.67 -32.27
CA SER A 992 12.15 16.03 -31.19
C SER A 992 12.25 17.55 -31.05
N ILE A 993 12.70 18.02 -29.90
CA ILE A 993 12.94 19.44 -29.64
C ILE A 993 14.46 19.71 -29.67
N CYS A 994 14.86 20.65 -30.52
CA CYS A 994 16.22 21.16 -30.54
C CYS A 994 16.35 22.28 -29.53
N LEU A 995 16.97 22.01 -28.40
CA LEU A 995 17.21 23.00 -27.34
C LEU A 995 18.30 23.98 -27.76
N ASN A 996 18.06 25.27 -27.55
CA ASN A 996 19.10 26.29 -27.68
C ASN A 996 20.02 26.22 -26.46
N GLN A 997 21.29 25.89 -26.67
CA GLN A 997 22.27 25.65 -25.60
C GLN A 997 22.68 26.92 -24.82
N ASP A 998 22.43 28.09 -25.39
CA ASP A 998 22.83 29.40 -24.81
C ASP A 998 21.74 30.03 -23.93
N CYS A 999 20.63 29.34 -23.75
CA CYS A 999 19.54 29.84 -22.92
C CYS A 999 19.77 29.64 -21.42
N SER A 1000 18.92 30.36 -20.66
CA SER A 1000 18.80 30.22 -19.22
C SER A 1000 18.09 28.90 -18.83
N PHE A 1001 18.13 28.59 -17.56
CA PHE A 1001 17.49 27.42 -16.95
C PHE A 1001 16.58 27.88 -15.82
N ASN A 1002 15.44 27.23 -15.67
CA ASN A 1002 14.52 27.46 -14.57
C ASN A 1002 14.69 26.36 -13.51
N TYR A 1003 14.75 26.74 -12.24
CA TYR A 1003 14.77 25.78 -11.13
C TYR A 1003 13.40 25.16 -10.97
N ASN A 1004 13.33 23.85 -11.14
CA ASN A 1004 12.11 23.08 -10.94
C ASN A 1004 11.87 22.88 -9.44
N ALA A 1005 11.13 23.77 -8.81
CA ALA A 1005 10.80 23.69 -7.38
C ALA A 1005 9.92 22.46 -7.03
N ASN A 1006 9.32 21.80 -8.02
CA ASN A 1006 8.51 20.58 -7.82
C ASN A 1006 9.36 19.31 -7.80
N SER A 1007 10.67 19.42 -7.82
CA SER A 1007 11.63 18.32 -7.89
C SER A 1007 12.08 17.78 -6.52
N THR A 1008 11.56 18.31 -5.44
CA THR A 1008 11.94 17.90 -4.08
C THR A 1008 11.20 16.66 -3.60
#